data_8f1a02f0902b208f866785cee9041f4a
#
_entry.id   8f1a02f0902b208f866785cee9041f4a
#
_cell.length_a   1.000
_cell.length_b   1.000
_cell.length_c   1.000
_cell.angle_alpha   90.00
_cell.angle_beta   90.00
_cell.angle_gamma   90.00
#
_symmetry.space_group_name_H-M   'P 1'
#
loop_
_entity.id
_entity.type
_entity.pdbx_description
1 polymer ?
#
loop_
_entity_poly.entity_id
_entity_poly.type
_entity_poly.pdbx_seq_one_letter_code
_entity_poly.pdbx_strand_id
1 'polypeptide(L)'
;MNTPEKKRYTIGIMLGDIQSDYSEDLISGFYTCAREEDVNLIFLMGPQAPLYCTDILLSNDNGHYHYQFDTIYDYAHFSKLDAMIIAYGSLSLSTRSNNLEQFLNNYADIPCLLLEDIPKSTDAPYLIADNYNGTRSCMEHLLDFHHYKKIAFVCGPKNNRDSNERLAAYRDTMEEHGLTVTKDMVVYGDYSENIDELVEALLDNNPGLEAIAFANDNMAKAGYRVCGRHNLLIGKDIAITGFDNVDFAQSLTPPLTSVAHSSFLFSYTALKNTLMLCRGRKPFSKRMPSILRRRCSCGCTPSLSLTSDAVAVTDFKAFILSSADQISMDIFSLIPYENMRMYYTALVRNFFAYIYENAFEKKKLHAQDNYLFTILNLLLGHHHISTELVLEKFTELLRVLIANTEDDVISDILSDIISMLHQYTHLKDVSNLEKQVITANRKAWFVPTFTRNLINDDLNFMDSIHHVMERFRLMNIRGAYFYLFEHPIRLVAGKPISFNEALYLTAFYNQNECHLYEPDERPLITEENGFSSFLPEDRRESLTAFVMFSGEEQYGVLLCDVEQNDVSFVQTCSLQLGSLFRFIHLNNQAKKVQQELKQSLDVIQNQNHILSFISEYDELSKLLNRRGFMERAISLCKDHEGVPAHLIFGDLDHLKEINDCFGHASGDFAIQSAARLLTKNLPAASLTARIGGDEFVSLVLSSDPDFATSFPAKLKQTQTDFNAVSEKPFFVELSVGIQSFTCSPDTDLNEIIKKSDEILYEAKKHRRSSIKKS
;
A
#
# COMPACT_ATOMS: atom_id res chain seq x y z
N MET A 1 -26.52 -18.48 -37.30
CA MET A 1 -26.23 -19.27 -36.10
C MET A 1 -25.24 -18.46 -35.32
N ASN A 2 -25.70 -17.83 -34.24
CA ASN A 2 -24.80 -17.12 -33.33
C ASN A 2 -23.89 -18.17 -32.68
N THR A 3 -22.61 -18.13 -32.95
CA THR A 3 -21.64 -18.82 -32.11
C THR A 3 -21.84 -18.29 -30.68
N PRO A 4 -22.00 -19.16 -29.67
CA PRO A 4 -22.09 -18.69 -28.30
C PRO A 4 -20.83 -17.87 -28.03
N GLU A 5 -20.99 -16.63 -27.55
CA GLU A 5 -19.89 -15.78 -27.10
C GLU A 5 -19.03 -16.62 -26.15
N LYS A 6 -17.78 -16.82 -26.52
CA LYS A 6 -16.84 -17.62 -25.72
C LYS A 6 -16.55 -16.83 -24.45
N LYS A 7 -17.20 -17.22 -23.36
CA LYS A 7 -16.99 -16.60 -22.04
C LYS A 7 -15.48 -16.61 -21.75
N ARG A 8 -14.86 -15.44 -21.50
CA ARG A 8 -13.49 -15.34 -21.04
C ARG A 8 -13.47 -15.68 -19.55
N TYR A 9 -12.68 -16.70 -19.19
CA TYR A 9 -12.52 -17.10 -17.78
C TYR A 9 -11.58 -16.13 -17.06
N THR A 10 -11.83 -15.93 -15.76
CA THR A 10 -10.95 -15.17 -14.85
C THR A 10 -10.41 -16.14 -13.79
N ILE A 11 -9.09 -16.30 -13.78
CA ILE A 11 -8.38 -17.24 -12.90
C ILE A 11 -7.61 -16.46 -11.84
N GLY A 12 -7.85 -16.79 -10.56
CA GLY A 12 -7.07 -16.28 -9.45
C GLY A 12 -5.79 -17.08 -9.27
N ILE A 13 -4.70 -16.40 -8.92
CA ILE A 13 -3.41 -17.04 -8.65
C ILE A 13 -2.90 -16.54 -7.31
N MET A 14 -2.81 -17.42 -6.31
CA MET A 14 -2.27 -17.12 -4.99
C MET A 14 -0.82 -17.59 -4.91
N LEU A 15 0.09 -16.65 -4.65
CA LEU A 15 1.53 -16.89 -4.45
C LEU A 15 1.97 -16.32 -3.10
N GLY A 16 2.88 -17.01 -2.42
CA GLY A 16 3.40 -16.62 -1.11
C GLY A 16 4.52 -15.58 -1.15
N ASP A 17 5.17 -15.40 -2.30
CA ASP A 17 6.32 -14.50 -2.46
C ASP A 17 6.31 -13.85 -3.85
N ILE A 18 6.57 -12.53 -3.86
CA ILE A 18 6.59 -11.70 -5.09
C ILE A 18 8.00 -11.60 -5.71
N GLN A 19 9.06 -11.77 -4.93
CA GLN A 19 10.40 -11.27 -5.29
C GLN A 19 11.44 -12.35 -5.58
N SER A 20 11.10 -13.63 -5.49
CA SER A 20 12.06 -14.69 -5.83
C SER A 20 12.15 -14.91 -7.34
N ASP A 21 13.35 -15.26 -7.83
CA ASP A 21 13.57 -15.67 -9.24
C ASP A 21 12.62 -16.81 -9.63
N TYR A 22 12.29 -17.67 -8.67
CA TYR A 22 11.31 -18.74 -8.84
C TYR A 22 9.91 -18.23 -9.17
N SER A 23 9.43 -17.21 -8.45
CA SER A 23 8.12 -16.58 -8.72
C SER A 23 8.10 -15.88 -10.08
N GLU A 24 9.23 -15.34 -10.52
CA GLU A 24 9.37 -14.73 -11.82
C GLU A 24 9.08 -15.70 -12.96
N ASP A 25 9.72 -16.86 -12.94
CA ASP A 25 9.49 -17.90 -13.93
C ASP A 25 8.07 -18.46 -13.93
N LEU A 26 7.47 -18.62 -12.73
CA LEU A 26 6.07 -19.04 -12.59
C LEU A 26 5.12 -18.02 -13.26
N ILE A 27 5.29 -16.74 -12.98
CA ILE A 27 4.46 -15.67 -13.55
C ILE A 27 4.56 -15.66 -15.08
N SER A 28 5.77 -15.83 -15.63
CA SER A 28 6.00 -15.89 -17.08
C SER A 28 5.23 -17.03 -17.76
N GLY A 29 5.18 -18.21 -17.13
CA GLY A 29 4.41 -19.35 -17.65
C GLY A 29 2.90 -19.11 -17.61
N PHE A 30 2.39 -18.50 -16.53
CA PHE A 30 0.99 -18.10 -16.43
C PHE A 30 0.61 -17.08 -17.51
N TYR A 31 1.43 -16.03 -17.71
CA TYR A 31 1.18 -15.02 -18.75
C TYR A 31 1.16 -15.62 -20.16
N THR A 32 2.08 -16.52 -20.45
CA THR A 32 2.16 -17.16 -21.76
C THR A 32 0.91 -18.01 -22.04
N CYS A 33 0.52 -18.85 -21.07
CA CYS A 33 -0.68 -19.67 -21.20
C CYS A 33 -1.97 -18.81 -21.28
N ALA A 34 -2.06 -17.75 -20.47
CA ALA A 34 -3.22 -16.84 -20.50
C ALA A 34 -3.37 -16.15 -21.85
N ARG A 35 -2.26 -15.78 -22.47
CA ARG A 35 -2.25 -15.20 -23.83
C ARG A 35 -2.76 -16.18 -24.89
N GLU A 36 -2.38 -17.46 -24.81
CA GLU A 36 -2.79 -18.48 -25.76
C GLU A 36 -4.25 -18.92 -25.60
N GLU A 37 -4.71 -19.00 -24.33
CA GLU A 37 -6.07 -19.47 -24.00
C GLU A 37 -7.09 -18.34 -23.92
N ASP A 38 -6.67 -17.08 -24.05
CA ASP A 38 -7.50 -15.87 -23.92
C ASP A 38 -8.27 -15.82 -22.59
N VAL A 39 -7.51 -15.79 -21.48
CA VAL A 39 -8.07 -15.76 -20.11
C VAL A 39 -7.54 -14.58 -19.32
N ASN A 40 -8.35 -14.05 -18.39
CA ASN A 40 -7.93 -13.05 -17.43
C ASN A 40 -7.24 -13.72 -16.24
N LEU A 41 -6.22 -13.03 -15.70
CA LEU A 41 -5.53 -13.43 -14.48
C LEU A 41 -5.67 -12.36 -13.41
N ILE A 42 -5.86 -12.78 -12.17
CA ILE A 42 -5.76 -11.92 -10.98
C ILE A 42 -4.77 -12.57 -10.03
N PHE A 43 -3.60 -11.94 -9.88
CA PHE A 43 -2.57 -12.38 -8.97
C PHE A 43 -2.83 -11.79 -7.58
N LEU A 44 -2.93 -12.66 -6.58
CA LEU A 44 -3.03 -12.35 -5.17
C LEU A 44 -1.71 -12.79 -4.53
N MET A 45 -0.78 -11.84 -4.41
CA MET A 45 0.59 -12.13 -4.02
C MET A 45 0.87 -11.57 -2.63
N GLY A 46 1.29 -12.46 -1.73
CA GLY A 46 1.69 -12.10 -0.38
C GLY A 46 3.06 -11.40 -0.32
N PRO A 47 3.47 -10.98 0.86
CA PRO A 47 4.77 -10.41 1.07
C PRO A 47 5.85 -11.48 0.95
N GLN A 48 7.06 -11.05 0.61
CA GLN A 48 8.25 -11.87 0.79
C GLN A 48 8.31 -12.33 2.26
N ALA A 49 8.55 -13.62 2.47
CA ALA A 49 8.79 -14.14 3.82
C ALA A 49 9.92 -13.32 4.48
N PRO A 50 9.82 -12.95 5.76
CA PRO A 50 10.78 -12.08 6.44
C PRO A 50 12.21 -12.63 6.52
N LEU A 51 12.48 -13.79 5.95
CA LEU A 51 13.78 -14.48 5.97
C LEU A 51 14.94 -13.72 5.28
N TYR A 52 14.69 -12.74 4.45
CA TYR A 52 15.74 -12.07 3.67
C TYR A 52 15.85 -10.55 3.85
N CYS A 53 14.94 -9.92 4.54
CA CYS A 53 15.13 -8.54 5.00
C CYS A 53 15.88 -8.53 6.32
N THR A 54 17.17 -8.84 6.23
CA THR A 54 18.09 -8.71 7.35
C THR A 54 18.01 -7.32 7.98
N ASP A 55 17.66 -7.31 9.25
CA ASP A 55 18.07 -6.44 10.37
C ASP A 55 18.15 -4.91 10.20
N ILE A 56 18.26 -4.33 9.02
CA ILE A 56 18.52 -2.89 8.85
C ILE A 56 17.24 -2.08 8.54
N LEU A 57 16.25 -2.67 7.88
CA LEU A 57 14.99 -1.99 7.55
C LEU A 57 13.81 -2.37 8.47
N LEU A 58 13.90 -3.47 9.20
CA LEU A 58 12.83 -3.96 10.08
C LEU A 58 13.01 -3.59 11.55
N SER A 59 14.15 -3.02 11.94
CA SER A 59 14.40 -2.60 13.33
C SER A 59 13.63 -1.34 13.78
N ASN A 60 12.99 -0.63 12.85
CA ASN A 60 12.16 0.53 13.14
C ASN A 60 10.72 0.32 12.67
N ASP A 61 9.80 0.04 13.60
CA ASP A 61 8.32 0.15 13.56
C ASP A 61 7.53 -0.57 12.43
N ASN A 62 8.10 -0.94 11.30
CA ASN A 62 7.35 -1.49 10.17
C ASN A 62 7.02 -2.99 10.29
N GLY A 63 7.74 -3.76 11.11
CA GLY A 63 7.49 -5.20 11.32
C GLY A 63 6.13 -5.51 11.96
N HIS A 64 5.56 -4.57 12.70
CA HIS A 64 4.28 -4.74 13.38
C HIS A 64 3.06 -4.86 12.45
N TYR A 65 3.17 -4.42 11.18
CA TYR A 65 2.06 -4.35 10.23
C TYR A 65 2.17 -5.34 9.06
N HIS A 66 3.09 -6.29 9.09
CA HIS A 66 3.25 -7.30 8.03
C HIS A 66 1.98 -8.13 7.79
N TYR A 67 1.16 -8.36 8.82
CA TYR A 67 -0.12 -9.05 8.70
C TYR A 67 -1.09 -8.37 7.71
N GLN A 68 -0.91 -7.08 7.44
CA GLN A 68 -1.73 -6.34 6.46
C GLN A 68 -1.56 -6.88 5.05
N PHE A 69 -0.37 -7.32 4.67
CA PHE A 69 -0.12 -7.89 3.35
C PHE A 69 -0.85 -9.23 3.17
N ASP A 70 -0.96 -10.03 4.23
CA ASP A 70 -1.65 -11.32 4.17
C ASP A 70 -3.14 -11.19 3.86
N THR A 71 -3.71 -10.00 4.06
CA THR A 71 -5.12 -9.73 3.75
C THR A 71 -5.41 -9.79 2.27
N ILE A 72 -4.39 -9.73 1.41
CA ILE A 72 -4.55 -9.79 -0.05
C ILE A 72 -5.29 -11.04 -0.50
N TYR A 73 -5.10 -12.16 0.20
CA TYR A 73 -5.76 -13.42 -0.13
C TYR A 73 -7.27 -13.39 0.12
N ASP A 74 -7.73 -12.60 1.09
CA ASP A 74 -9.16 -12.48 1.41
C ASP A 74 -9.93 -11.75 0.29
N TYR A 75 -9.23 -10.98 -0.55
CA TYR A 75 -9.82 -10.33 -1.73
C TYR A 75 -10.19 -11.30 -2.87
N ALA A 76 -9.83 -12.59 -2.77
CA ALA A 76 -10.29 -13.61 -3.72
C ALA A 76 -11.82 -13.66 -3.80
N HIS A 77 -12.53 -13.50 -2.67
CA HIS A 77 -14.00 -13.49 -2.61
C HIS A 77 -14.61 -12.30 -3.36
N PHE A 78 -13.91 -11.17 -3.41
CA PHE A 78 -14.33 -10.00 -4.17
C PHE A 78 -13.93 -10.06 -5.66
N SER A 79 -13.19 -11.09 -6.07
CA SER A 79 -12.65 -11.17 -7.43
C SER A 79 -13.59 -11.83 -8.43
N LYS A 80 -14.60 -12.58 -7.97
CA LYS A 80 -15.54 -13.39 -8.80
C LYS A 80 -14.77 -14.27 -9.78
N LEU A 81 -13.98 -15.19 -9.23
CA LEU A 81 -13.11 -16.09 -9.96
C LEU A 81 -13.88 -17.31 -10.51
N ASP A 82 -13.57 -17.74 -11.73
CA ASP A 82 -14.09 -18.99 -12.28
C ASP A 82 -13.34 -20.23 -11.72
N ALA A 83 -12.06 -20.06 -11.37
CA ALA A 83 -11.25 -21.03 -10.65
C ALA A 83 -9.99 -20.36 -10.09
N MET A 84 -9.24 -21.08 -9.28
CA MET A 84 -8.06 -20.56 -8.60
C MET A 84 -6.88 -21.55 -8.63
N ILE A 85 -5.67 -21.02 -8.68
CA ILE A 85 -4.43 -21.77 -8.49
C ILE A 85 -3.81 -21.29 -7.18
N ILE A 86 -3.53 -22.21 -6.27
CA ILE A 86 -2.97 -21.92 -4.96
C ILE A 86 -1.57 -22.55 -4.88
N ALA A 87 -0.53 -21.73 -4.85
CA ALA A 87 0.84 -22.16 -4.62
C ALA A 87 1.02 -22.52 -3.13
N TYR A 88 0.52 -23.70 -2.76
CA TYR A 88 0.44 -24.17 -1.38
C TYR A 88 1.80 -24.27 -0.72
N GLY A 89 2.86 -24.65 -1.46
CA GLY A 89 4.22 -24.72 -0.96
C GLY A 89 4.77 -23.38 -0.55
N SER A 90 4.69 -22.36 -1.40
CA SER A 90 5.17 -21.01 -1.09
C SER A 90 4.35 -20.33 0.02
N LEU A 91 3.03 -20.56 0.06
CA LEU A 91 2.18 -20.08 1.15
C LEU A 91 2.50 -20.74 2.49
N SER A 92 2.98 -21.99 2.51
CA SER A 92 3.36 -22.70 3.73
C SER A 92 4.60 -22.11 4.43
N LEU A 93 5.43 -21.41 3.70
CA LEU A 93 6.60 -20.69 4.20
C LEU A 93 6.25 -19.29 4.73
N SER A 94 5.03 -18.81 4.45
CA SER A 94 4.53 -17.52 4.94
C SER A 94 4.05 -17.62 6.39
N THR A 95 3.91 -16.48 7.07
CA THR A 95 3.60 -16.38 8.51
C THR A 95 2.25 -16.96 8.93
N ARG A 96 1.32 -17.24 8.02
CA ARG A 96 0.04 -17.90 8.29
C ARG A 96 0.11 -19.43 8.39
N SER A 97 1.27 -20.03 8.26
CA SER A 97 1.45 -21.47 8.10
C SER A 97 0.95 -22.37 9.26
N ASN A 98 0.62 -21.82 10.43
CA ASN A 98 0.19 -22.64 11.55
C ASN A 98 -1.17 -23.33 11.36
N ASN A 99 -1.96 -22.94 10.33
CA ASN A 99 -3.23 -23.59 10.01
C ASN A 99 -3.61 -23.45 8.52
N LEU A 100 -2.71 -23.85 7.64
CA LEU A 100 -2.87 -23.73 6.19
C LEU A 100 -4.05 -24.58 5.65
N GLU A 101 -4.37 -25.71 6.29
CA GLU A 101 -5.56 -26.50 5.93
C GLU A 101 -6.85 -25.73 6.21
N GLN A 102 -6.91 -24.98 7.32
CA GLN A 102 -8.02 -24.10 7.62
C GLN A 102 -8.10 -22.92 6.63
N PHE A 103 -6.96 -22.39 6.21
CA PHE A 103 -6.87 -21.35 5.19
C PHE A 103 -7.49 -21.83 3.86
N LEU A 104 -7.21 -23.06 3.41
CA LEU A 104 -7.80 -23.62 2.19
C LEU A 104 -9.34 -23.76 2.30
N ASN A 105 -9.87 -24.06 3.48
CA ASN A 105 -11.30 -24.19 3.69
C ASN A 105 -12.06 -22.87 3.45
N ASN A 106 -11.40 -21.73 3.57
CA ASN A 106 -12.00 -20.43 3.27
C ASN A 106 -12.34 -20.28 1.78
N TYR A 107 -11.72 -21.08 0.90
CA TYR A 107 -11.90 -21.02 -0.56
C TYR A 107 -12.54 -22.28 -1.13
N ALA A 108 -13.21 -23.10 -0.30
CA ALA A 108 -13.82 -24.37 -0.73
C ALA A 108 -14.93 -24.21 -1.77
N ASP A 109 -15.51 -23.04 -1.88
CA ASP A 109 -16.53 -22.65 -2.88
C ASP A 109 -15.94 -22.32 -4.25
N ILE A 110 -14.63 -22.06 -4.36
CA ILE A 110 -13.95 -21.74 -5.61
C ILE A 110 -13.20 -23.00 -6.11
N PRO A 111 -13.48 -23.49 -7.33
CA PRO A 111 -12.72 -24.61 -7.89
C PRO A 111 -11.22 -24.29 -7.91
N CYS A 112 -10.39 -25.10 -7.25
CA CYS A 112 -8.96 -24.82 -7.13
C CYS A 112 -8.07 -25.95 -7.59
N LEU A 113 -6.84 -25.60 -8.00
CA LEU A 113 -5.71 -26.49 -8.25
C LEU A 113 -4.57 -26.09 -7.31
N LEU A 114 -3.97 -27.08 -6.62
CA LEU A 114 -2.85 -26.87 -5.73
C LEU A 114 -1.52 -27.00 -6.49
N LEU A 115 -0.57 -26.14 -6.16
CA LEU A 115 0.73 -26.07 -6.77
C LEU A 115 1.83 -26.23 -5.70
N GLU A 116 2.96 -26.83 -6.06
CA GLU A 116 4.19 -27.01 -5.26
C GLU A 116 4.06 -28.07 -4.16
N ASP A 117 3.10 -27.93 -3.26
CA ASP A 117 2.86 -28.87 -2.16
C ASP A 117 1.36 -29.16 -1.99
N ILE A 118 1.01 -30.13 -1.19
CA ILE A 118 -0.37 -30.55 -0.94
C ILE A 118 -0.60 -30.84 0.55
N PRO A 119 -1.78 -30.55 1.09
CA PRO A 119 -2.16 -30.97 2.43
C PRO A 119 -2.19 -32.52 2.55
N LYS A 120 -2.15 -33.02 3.78
CA LYS A 120 -2.13 -34.48 4.04
C LYS A 120 -3.36 -35.20 3.48
N SER A 121 -4.50 -34.52 3.42
CA SER A 121 -5.73 -35.04 2.83
C SER A 121 -6.36 -33.98 1.95
N THR A 122 -6.46 -34.23 0.64
CA THR A 122 -7.14 -33.34 -0.30
C THR A 122 -7.64 -34.13 -1.50
N ASP A 123 -8.83 -33.76 -1.97
CA ASP A 123 -9.39 -34.20 -3.24
C ASP A 123 -9.11 -33.19 -4.38
N ALA A 124 -8.51 -32.04 -4.06
CA ALA A 124 -8.15 -31.03 -5.05
C ALA A 124 -7.08 -31.56 -6.01
N PRO A 125 -7.17 -31.27 -7.31
CA PRO A 125 -6.13 -31.60 -8.26
C PRO A 125 -4.86 -30.82 -7.92
N TYR A 126 -3.70 -31.43 -8.19
CA TYR A 126 -2.43 -30.82 -7.86
C TYR A 126 -1.35 -31.05 -8.91
N LEU A 127 -0.37 -30.16 -8.94
CA LEU A 127 0.91 -30.33 -9.61
C LEU A 127 2.02 -30.09 -8.60
N ILE A 128 2.97 -31.02 -8.52
CA ILE A 128 4.13 -30.95 -7.61
C ILE A 128 5.40 -31.33 -8.37
N ALA A 129 6.55 -30.88 -7.90
CA ALA A 129 7.85 -31.29 -8.44
C ALA A 129 8.14 -32.77 -8.10
N ASP A 130 8.83 -33.46 -8.99
CA ASP A 130 9.33 -34.80 -8.70
C ASP A 130 10.66 -34.73 -7.96
N ASN A 131 10.58 -34.39 -6.68
CA ASN A 131 11.73 -34.21 -5.80
C ASN A 131 12.54 -35.50 -5.62
N TYR A 132 11.82 -36.64 -5.50
CA TYR A 132 12.45 -37.92 -5.26
C TYR A 132 13.32 -38.35 -6.44
N ASN A 133 12.74 -38.45 -7.64
CA ASN A 133 13.51 -38.89 -8.81
C ASN A 133 14.58 -37.89 -9.24
N GLY A 134 14.32 -36.56 -9.05
CA GLY A 134 15.33 -35.53 -9.28
C GLY A 134 16.56 -35.70 -8.39
N THR A 135 16.38 -35.86 -7.08
CA THR A 135 17.46 -36.07 -6.13
C THR A 135 18.13 -37.41 -6.37
N ARG A 136 17.35 -38.46 -6.62
CA ARG A 136 17.90 -39.79 -6.97
C ARG A 136 18.86 -39.72 -8.16
N SER A 137 18.46 -39.06 -9.24
CA SER A 137 19.30 -38.84 -10.42
C SER A 137 20.60 -38.08 -10.11
N CYS A 138 20.56 -37.13 -9.19
CA CYS A 138 21.74 -36.43 -8.71
C CYS A 138 22.67 -37.36 -7.91
N MET A 139 22.12 -38.17 -7.02
CA MET A 139 22.86 -39.12 -6.20
C MET A 139 23.48 -40.23 -7.05
N GLU A 140 22.72 -40.81 -8.00
CA GLU A 140 23.25 -41.80 -8.95
C GLU A 140 24.43 -41.23 -9.76
N HIS A 141 24.32 -39.94 -10.18
CA HIS A 141 25.45 -39.28 -10.85
C HIS A 141 26.71 -39.17 -9.96
N LEU A 142 26.56 -38.85 -8.67
CA LEU A 142 27.70 -38.76 -7.75
C LEU A 142 28.29 -40.16 -7.45
N LEU A 143 27.43 -41.18 -7.32
CA LEU A 143 27.82 -42.53 -6.92
C LEU A 143 28.35 -43.37 -8.11
N ASP A 144 27.61 -43.39 -9.23
CA ASP A 144 27.91 -44.25 -10.38
C ASP A 144 28.95 -43.64 -11.33
N PHE A 145 28.84 -42.31 -11.57
CA PHE A 145 29.72 -41.63 -12.52
C PHE A 145 31.01 -41.15 -11.85
N HIS A 146 30.92 -40.49 -10.68
CA HIS A 146 32.08 -39.97 -9.95
C HIS A 146 32.67 -40.97 -8.94
N HIS A 147 31.93 -42.04 -8.60
CA HIS A 147 32.32 -43.09 -7.66
C HIS A 147 32.59 -42.59 -6.23
N TYR A 148 31.93 -41.44 -5.84
CA TYR A 148 32.03 -40.94 -4.49
C TYR A 148 31.29 -41.87 -3.51
N LYS A 149 31.85 -42.05 -2.32
CA LYS A 149 31.34 -42.98 -1.27
C LYS A 149 30.90 -42.24 -0.01
N LYS A 150 31.50 -41.11 0.26
CA LYS A 150 31.22 -40.31 1.45
C LYS A 150 30.55 -38.99 1.07
N ILE A 151 29.24 -39.04 0.99
CA ILE A 151 28.40 -37.91 0.54
C ILE A 151 27.53 -37.47 1.71
N ALA A 152 27.56 -36.18 2.07
CA ALA A 152 26.67 -35.61 3.05
C ALA A 152 25.47 -34.94 2.39
N PHE A 153 24.38 -34.77 3.14
CA PHE A 153 23.18 -34.14 2.67
C PHE A 153 22.71 -33.01 3.59
N VAL A 154 22.56 -31.81 3.05
CA VAL A 154 21.99 -30.62 3.73
C VAL A 154 20.54 -30.51 3.36
N CYS A 155 19.65 -30.91 4.27
CA CYS A 155 18.21 -30.87 4.10
C CYS A 155 17.65 -29.43 4.23
N GLY A 156 16.46 -29.20 3.74
CA GLY A 156 15.64 -28.07 4.15
C GLY A 156 14.96 -28.30 5.52
N PRO A 157 13.95 -27.50 5.89
CA PRO A 157 13.22 -27.64 7.15
C PRO A 157 12.59 -29.02 7.34
N LYS A 158 12.63 -29.54 8.58
CA LYS A 158 12.14 -30.89 8.93
C LYS A 158 10.68 -31.15 8.59
N ASN A 159 9.85 -30.13 8.68
CA ASN A 159 8.41 -30.23 8.45
C ASN A 159 8.01 -29.96 6.99
N ASN A 160 8.99 -29.72 6.11
CA ASN A 160 8.76 -29.49 4.71
C ASN A 160 8.75 -30.82 3.94
N ARG A 161 7.75 -31.03 3.11
CA ARG A 161 7.57 -32.26 2.34
C ARG A 161 8.66 -32.46 1.30
N ASP A 162 9.01 -31.42 0.55
CA ASP A 162 10.02 -31.45 -0.49
C ASP A 162 11.39 -31.85 0.10
N SER A 163 11.74 -31.24 1.23
CA SER A 163 12.93 -31.59 2.00
C SER A 163 12.94 -33.07 2.37
N ASN A 164 11.82 -33.61 2.85
CA ASN A 164 11.71 -35.00 3.26
C ASN A 164 11.77 -35.99 2.07
N GLU A 165 11.14 -35.63 0.93
CA GLU A 165 11.25 -36.45 -0.30
C GLU A 165 12.68 -36.48 -0.85
N ARG A 166 13.36 -35.32 -0.85
CA ARG A 166 14.79 -35.22 -1.25
C ARG A 166 15.68 -36.03 -0.31
N LEU A 167 15.46 -35.93 1.01
CA LEU A 167 16.21 -36.75 1.99
C LEU A 167 15.95 -38.25 1.84
N ALA A 168 14.71 -38.66 1.58
CA ALA A 168 14.37 -40.07 1.34
C ALA A 168 15.13 -40.59 0.13
N ALA A 169 15.12 -39.89 -1.00
CA ALA A 169 15.85 -40.27 -2.20
C ALA A 169 17.38 -40.41 -1.94
N TYR A 170 17.95 -39.43 -1.20
CA TYR A 170 19.36 -39.54 -0.80
C TYR A 170 19.64 -40.82 0.00
N ARG A 171 18.84 -41.13 1.03
CA ARG A 171 19.02 -42.29 1.89
C ARG A 171 18.86 -43.60 1.14
N ASP A 172 17.79 -43.71 0.36
CA ASP A 172 17.46 -44.91 -0.40
C ASP A 172 18.58 -45.20 -1.43
N THR A 173 19.06 -44.15 -2.13
CA THR A 173 20.12 -44.32 -3.12
C THR A 173 21.45 -44.69 -2.46
N MET A 174 21.82 -44.12 -1.31
CA MET A 174 23.02 -44.53 -0.55
C MET A 174 22.91 -45.96 -0.07
N GLU A 175 21.74 -46.40 0.44
CA GLU A 175 21.52 -47.78 0.92
C GLU A 175 21.56 -48.79 -0.24
N GLU A 176 20.97 -48.50 -1.38
CA GLU A 176 21.03 -49.34 -2.60
C GLU A 176 22.46 -49.57 -3.07
N HIS A 177 23.38 -48.61 -2.84
CA HIS A 177 24.80 -48.73 -3.14
C HIS A 177 25.62 -49.34 -1.99
N GLY A 178 24.96 -49.82 -0.93
CA GLY A 178 25.61 -50.47 0.22
C GLY A 178 26.41 -49.50 1.11
N LEU A 179 26.10 -48.17 1.06
CA LEU A 179 26.77 -47.13 1.82
C LEU A 179 26.00 -46.78 3.08
N THR A 180 26.68 -46.59 4.18
CA THR A 180 26.04 -46.25 5.46
C THR A 180 25.96 -44.75 5.65
N VAL A 181 24.75 -44.23 5.88
CA VAL A 181 24.51 -42.85 6.25
C VAL A 181 24.53 -42.69 7.76
N THR A 182 25.53 -41.98 8.28
CA THR A 182 25.59 -41.63 9.71
C THR A 182 24.72 -40.42 10.05
N LYS A 183 24.43 -40.23 11.35
CA LYS A 183 23.62 -39.07 11.75
C LYS A 183 24.27 -37.72 11.43
N ASP A 184 25.60 -37.70 11.49
CA ASP A 184 26.37 -36.46 11.28
C ASP A 184 26.51 -36.09 9.79
N MET A 185 26.17 -37.01 8.88
CA MET A 185 26.13 -36.75 7.43
C MET A 185 24.83 -36.04 6.97
N VAL A 186 23.83 -35.91 7.85
CA VAL A 186 22.55 -35.31 7.52
C VAL A 186 22.27 -34.14 8.46
N VAL A 187 22.23 -32.93 7.93
CA VAL A 187 21.95 -31.73 8.70
C VAL A 187 20.74 -31.00 8.10
N TYR A 188 20.06 -30.18 8.91
CA TYR A 188 18.84 -29.49 8.50
C TYR A 188 19.06 -27.98 8.48
N GLY A 189 18.98 -27.38 7.32
CA GLY A 189 18.92 -25.95 7.08
C GLY A 189 17.48 -25.44 6.97
N ASP A 190 17.35 -24.23 6.48
CA ASP A 190 16.10 -23.46 6.41
C ASP A 190 15.77 -22.96 4.98
N TYR A 191 16.47 -23.47 3.97
CA TYR A 191 16.47 -23.03 2.57
C TYR A 191 17.13 -21.67 2.33
N SER A 192 17.62 -20.98 3.35
CA SER A 192 18.36 -19.73 3.20
C SER A 192 19.84 -19.97 2.89
N GLU A 193 20.53 -18.94 2.44
CA GLU A 193 21.98 -18.99 2.24
C GLU A 193 22.79 -18.78 3.53
N ASN A 194 22.14 -18.46 4.68
CA ASN A 194 22.79 -18.09 5.93
C ASN A 194 23.00 -19.28 6.87
N ILE A 195 23.56 -20.37 6.34
CA ILE A 195 23.81 -21.62 7.09
C ILE A 195 25.30 -21.98 7.18
N ASP A 196 26.19 -21.00 7.11
CA ASP A 196 27.64 -21.22 7.09
C ASP A 196 28.13 -22.04 8.30
N GLU A 197 27.67 -21.70 9.52
CA GLU A 197 28.01 -22.41 10.74
C GLU A 197 27.58 -23.89 10.70
N LEU A 198 26.44 -24.18 10.09
CA LEU A 198 25.93 -25.53 9.92
C LEU A 198 26.83 -26.35 8.96
N VAL A 199 27.26 -25.74 7.87
CA VAL A 199 28.14 -26.38 6.87
C VAL A 199 29.53 -26.53 7.43
N GLU A 200 30.06 -25.60 8.22
CA GLU A 200 31.33 -25.74 8.93
C GLU A 200 31.31 -26.95 9.88
N ALA A 201 30.30 -27.04 10.73
CA ALA A 201 30.13 -28.18 11.64
C ALA A 201 29.98 -29.51 10.87
N LEU A 202 29.33 -29.50 9.69
CA LEU A 202 29.21 -30.68 8.84
C LEU A 202 30.57 -31.16 8.34
N LEU A 203 31.45 -30.26 7.88
CA LEU A 203 32.81 -30.60 7.42
C LEU A 203 33.68 -31.08 8.56
N ASP A 204 33.65 -30.40 9.72
CA ASP A 204 34.48 -30.76 10.90
C ASP A 204 34.13 -32.15 11.45
N ASN A 205 32.85 -32.50 11.48
CA ASN A 205 32.35 -33.77 11.96
C ASN A 205 32.54 -34.94 10.96
N ASN A 206 32.84 -34.63 9.68
CA ASN A 206 32.95 -35.62 8.62
C ASN A 206 34.26 -35.50 7.85
N PRO A 207 35.45 -35.72 8.47
CA PRO A 207 36.70 -35.62 7.76
C PRO A 207 36.77 -36.61 6.58
N GLY A 208 37.27 -36.12 5.45
CA GLY A 208 37.34 -36.89 4.19
C GLY A 208 36.00 -37.02 3.47
N LEU A 209 35.09 -36.02 3.62
CA LEU A 209 33.90 -35.91 2.84
C LEU A 209 34.25 -35.64 1.36
N GLU A 210 33.63 -36.39 0.46
CA GLU A 210 33.90 -36.32 -0.98
C GLU A 210 32.87 -35.42 -1.71
N ALA A 211 31.62 -35.36 -1.18
CA ALA A 211 30.58 -34.55 -1.74
C ALA A 211 29.56 -34.03 -0.68
N ILE A 212 28.98 -32.89 -0.95
CA ILE A 212 27.82 -32.35 -0.21
C ILE A 212 26.70 -32.09 -1.21
N ALA A 213 25.59 -32.79 -1.04
CA ALA A 213 24.35 -32.50 -1.78
C ALA A 213 23.45 -31.60 -0.93
N PHE A 214 23.08 -30.47 -1.50
CA PHE A 214 22.19 -29.49 -0.86
C PHE A 214 20.78 -29.65 -1.38
N ALA A 215 19.82 -29.56 -0.48
CA ALA A 215 18.40 -29.63 -0.84
C ALA A 215 17.92 -28.42 -1.66
N ASN A 216 18.68 -27.30 -1.71
CA ASN A 216 18.47 -26.24 -2.69
C ASN A 216 19.78 -25.49 -3.01
N ASP A 217 19.73 -24.66 -4.06
CA ASP A 217 20.88 -23.89 -4.53
C ASP A 217 21.28 -22.74 -3.59
N ASN A 218 20.29 -22.11 -2.90
CA ASN A 218 20.60 -21.04 -1.94
C ASN A 218 21.50 -21.57 -0.81
N MET A 219 21.17 -22.71 -0.23
CA MET A 219 22.02 -23.33 0.79
C MET A 219 23.38 -23.75 0.23
N ALA A 220 23.49 -24.12 -1.05
CA ALA A 220 24.76 -24.47 -1.68
C ALA A 220 25.74 -23.28 -1.70
N LYS A 221 25.25 -22.00 -1.75
CA LYS A 221 26.15 -20.83 -1.61
C LYS A 221 26.95 -20.84 -0.32
N ALA A 222 26.35 -21.27 0.80
CA ALA A 222 27.10 -21.44 2.05
C ALA A 222 28.18 -22.49 1.89
N GLY A 223 27.91 -23.60 1.18
CA GLY A 223 28.92 -24.60 0.82
C GLY A 223 30.12 -24.00 0.08
N TYR A 224 29.86 -23.12 -0.91
CA TYR A 224 30.93 -22.42 -1.63
C TYR A 224 31.75 -21.50 -0.73
N ARG A 225 31.11 -20.74 0.13
CA ARG A 225 31.80 -19.83 1.06
C ARG A 225 32.65 -20.60 2.09
N VAL A 226 32.09 -21.67 2.65
CA VAL A 226 32.78 -22.49 3.65
C VAL A 226 33.95 -23.22 3.02
N CYS A 227 33.77 -23.89 1.87
CA CYS A 227 34.87 -24.52 1.15
C CYS A 227 35.99 -23.52 0.81
N GLY A 228 35.65 -22.31 0.41
CA GLY A 228 36.62 -21.23 0.19
C GLY A 228 37.44 -20.89 1.44
N ARG A 229 36.83 -20.84 2.63
CA ARG A 229 37.54 -20.62 3.91
C ARG A 229 38.47 -21.75 4.27
N HIS A 230 38.10 -22.98 3.95
CA HIS A 230 38.91 -24.19 4.17
C HIS A 230 39.93 -24.47 3.05
N ASN A 231 40.04 -23.61 2.03
CA ASN A 231 40.86 -23.78 0.84
C ASN A 231 40.60 -25.10 0.09
N LEU A 232 39.37 -25.58 0.12
CA LEU A 232 38.92 -26.73 -0.65
C LEU A 232 38.49 -26.31 -2.05
N LEU A 233 39.05 -26.94 -3.07
CA LEU A 233 38.71 -26.70 -4.47
C LEU A 233 37.45 -27.51 -4.82
N ILE A 234 36.35 -26.79 -5.04
CA ILE A 234 35.07 -27.40 -5.41
C ILE A 234 35.18 -28.06 -6.79
N GLY A 235 34.66 -29.28 -6.91
CA GLY A 235 34.79 -30.13 -8.10
C GLY A 235 36.10 -30.89 -8.21
N LYS A 236 37.04 -30.65 -7.30
CA LYS A 236 38.32 -31.38 -7.24
C LYS A 236 38.57 -32.05 -5.89
N ASP A 237 38.54 -31.28 -4.80
CA ASP A 237 38.76 -31.76 -3.43
C ASP A 237 37.43 -32.18 -2.79
N ILE A 238 36.34 -31.49 -3.12
CA ILE A 238 34.98 -31.78 -2.67
C ILE A 238 33.98 -31.41 -3.76
N ALA A 239 32.99 -32.26 -3.98
CA ALA A 239 31.87 -31.96 -4.88
C ALA A 239 30.73 -31.24 -4.16
N ILE A 240 30.05 -30.31 -4.84
CA ILE A 240 28.84 -29.66 -4.36
C ILE A 240 27.74 -29.81 -5.42
N THR A 241 26.55 -30.20 -4.98
CA THR A 241 25.36 -30.20 -5.84
C THR A 241 24.19 -29.47 -5.16
N GLY A 242 23.29 -28.91 -5.95
CA GLY A 242 22.11 -28.20 -5.50
C GLY A 242 20.80 -28.73 -6.08
N PHE A 243 19.74 -27.99 -5.85
CA PHE A 243 18.41 -28.24 -6.38
C PHE A 243 17.74 -26.88 -6.66
N ASP A 244 16.84 -26.79 -7.61
CA ASP A 244 16.05 -25.68 -8.15
C ASP A 244 16.65 -25.06 -9.43
N ASN A 245 17.96 -25.13 -9.62
CA ASN A 245 18.68 -24.57 -10.77
C ASN A 245 18.35 -23.10 -11.02
N VAL A 246 18.47 -22.29 -9.96
CA VAL A 246 18.26 -20.85 -10.02
C VAL A 246 19.36 -20.15 -10.84
N ASP A 247 19.11 -18.94 -11.34
CA ASP A 247 19.96 -18.22 -12.29
C ASP A 247 21.42 -18.07 -11.84
N PHE A 248 21.67 -17.82 -10.55
CA PHE A 248 23.03 -17.69 -10.06
C PHE A 248 23.83 -18.99 -10.07
N ALA A 249 23.17 -20.18 -10.14
CA ALA A 249 23.86 -21.47 -10.09
C ALA A 249 24.92 -21.63 -11.20
N GLN A 250 24.64 -21.05 -12.36
CA GLN A 250 25.58 -21.02 -13.49
C GLN A 250 26.73 -20.01 -13.32
N SER A 251 26.54 -18.97 -12.53
CA SER A 251 27.51 -17.89 -12.30
C SER A 251 28.49 -18.18 -11.17
N LEU A 252 28.26 -19.24 -10.38
CA LEU A 252 29.17 -19.67 -9.33
C LEU A 252 30.50 -20.22 -9.95
N THR A 253 31.56 -20.16 -9.20
CA THR A 253 32.87 -20.64 -9.65
C THR A 253 33.39 -21.78 -8.74
N PRO A 254 33.42 -23.03 -9.23
CA PRO A 254 32.90 -23.49 -10.55
C PRO A 254 31.36 -23.46 -10.62
N PRO A 255 30.73 -23.48 -11.83
CA PRO A 255 29.28 -23.52 -11.99
C PRO A 255 28.64 -24.71 -11.26
N LEU A 256 27.54 -24.47 -10.55
CA LEU A 256 26.86 -25.43 -9.68
C LEU A 256 26.07 -26.47 -10.48
N THR A 257 26.39 -27.76 -10.28
CA THR A 257 25.54 -28.88 -10.70
C THR A 257 24.28 -28.89 -9.86
N SER A 258 23.12 -28.80 -10.49
CA SER A 258 21.85 -28.65 -9.79
C SER A 258 20.72 -29.43 -10.47
N VAL A 259 19.74 -29.88 -9.69
CA VAL A 259 18.52 -30.49 -10.22
C VAL A 259 17.54 -29.40 -10.62
N ALA A 260 17.15 -29.37 -11.88
CA ALA A 260 16.25 -28.40 -12.45
C ALA A 260 14.81 -28.94 -12.54
N HIS A 261 13.84 -28.14 -12.19
CA HIS A 261 12.49 -28.25 -12.69
C HIS A 261 12.13 -26.94 -13.39
N SER A 262 11.30 -27.01 -14.43
CA SER A 262 10.92 -25.81 -15.17
C SER A 262 9.73 -25.12 -14.51
N SER A 263 9.96 -24.08 -13.74
CA SER A 263 8.91 -23.25 -13.10
C SER A 263 7.93 -22.69 -14.13
N PHE A 264 8.44 -22.29 -15.30
CA PHE A 264 7.63 -21.88 -16.44
C PHE A 264 6.65 -22.97 -16.89
N LEU A 265 7.13 -24.18 -17.15
CA LEU A 265 6.26 -25.28 -17.59
C LEU A 265 5.29 -25.73 -16.50
N PHE A 266 5.70 -25.58 -15.26
CA PHE A 266 4.92 -25.88 -14.09
C PHE A 266 3.67 -24.99 -14.03
N SER A 267 3.84 -23.68 -14.08
CA SER A 267 2.75 -22.71 -14.08
C SER A 267 1.92 -22.74 -15.37
N TYR A 268 2.56 -22.89 -16.51
CA TYR A 268 1.87 -23.05 -17.79
C TYR A 268 0.94 -24.27 -17.75
N THR A 269 1.43 -25.43 -17.26
CA THR A 269 0.64 -26.66 -17.13
C THR A 269 -0.45 -26.51 -16.08
N ALA A 270 -0.18 -25.80 -14.97
CA ALA A 270 -1.17 -25.53 -13.93
C ALA A 270 -2.36 -24.76 -14.49
N LEU A 271 -2.11 -23.69 -15.24
CA LEU A 271 -3.19 -22.90 -15.83
C LEU A 271 -4.00 -23.71 -16.87
N LYS A 272 -3.34 -24.47 -17.75
CA LYS A 272 -4.01 -25.38 -18.68
C LYS A 272 -4.90 -26.39 -17.96
N ASN A 273 -4.41 -26.95 -16.85
CA ASN A 273 -5.14 -27.93 -16.05
C ASN A 273 -6.31 -27.29 -15.28
N THR A 274 -6.13 -26.07 -14.76
CA THR A 274 -7.21 -25.29 -14.11
C THR A 274 -8.33 -24.94 -15.10
N LEU A 275 -7.99 -24.62 -16.35
CA LEU A 275 -8.98 -24.39 -17.39
C LEU A 275 -9.81 -25.64 -17.74
N MET A 276 -9.33 -26.85 -17.43
CA MET A 276 -10.14 -28.05 -17.52
C MET A 276 -11.27 -28.04 -16.49
N LEU A 277 -11.02 -27.54 -15.26
CA LEU A 277 -12.07 -27.35 -14.24
C LEU A 277 -13.17 -26.40 -14.75
N CYS A 278 -12.77 -25.23 -15.27
CA CYS A 278 -13.72 -24.24 -15.81
C CYS A 278 -14.56 -24.81 -16.97
N ARG A 279 -14.00 -25.75 -17.72
CA ARG A 279 -14.67 -26.42 -18.87
C ARG A 279 -15.43 -27.67 -18.47
N GLY A 280 -15.58 -27.96 -17.16
CA GLY A 280 -16.28 -29.18 -16.65
C GLY A 280 -15.55 -30.46 -16.97
N ARG A 281 -14.25 -30.42 -17.29
CA ARG A 281 -13.42 -31.60 -17.55
C ARG A 281 -12.66 -31.99 -16.29
N LYS A 282 -12.35 -33.27 -16.11
CA LYS A 282 -11.58 -33.73 -14.96
C LYS A 282 -10.12 -33.30 -15.12
N PRO A 283 -9.59 -32.47 -14.21
CA PRO A 283 -8.18 -32.13 -14.18
C PRO A 283 -7.36 -33.39 -13.79
N PHE A 284 -6.07 -33.35 -14.06
CA PHE A 284 -5.15 -34.40 -13.64
C PHE A 284 -4.23 -33.91 -12.52
N SER A 285 -3.89 -34.83 -11.61
CA SER A 285 -2.83 -34.61 -10.63
C SER A 285 -1.55 -35.27 -11.16
N LYS A 286 -0.41 -34.56 -11.10
CA LYS A 286 0.83 -35.03 -11.70
C LYS A 286 2.05 -34.55 -10.92
N ARG A 287 3.09 -35.40 -10.88
CA ARG A 287 4.46 -35.01 -10.56
C ARG A 287 5.14 -34.52 -11.84
N MET A 288 5.68 -33.32 -11.81
CA MET A 288 6.41 -32.74 -12.95
C MET A 288 7.88 -33.20 -12.87
N PRO A 289 8.46 -33.66 -13.99
CA PRO A 289 9.80 -34.22 -13.97
C PRO A 289 10.86 -33.18 -13.58
N SER A 290 11.83 -33.60 -12.78
CA SER A 290 13.03 -32.84 -12.43
C SER A 290 14.24 -33.52 -13.10
N ILE A 291 15.15 -32.72 -13.66
CA ILE A 291 16.29 -33.18 -14.44
C ILE A 291 17.58 -32.63 -13.86
N LEU A 292 18.60 -33.47 -13.73
CA LEU A 292 19.93 -33.06 -13.32
C LEU A 292 20.62 -32.22 -14.41
N ARG A 293 20.98 -30.99 -14.08
CA ARG A 293 21.87 -30.13 -14.86
C ARG A 293 23.30 -30.30 -14.38
N ARG A 294 24.09 -31.09 -15.11
CA ARG A 294 25.50 -31.36 -14.81
C ARG A 294 26.34 -30.15 -15.18
N ARG A 295 27.13 -29.67 -14.23
CA ARG A 295 28.13 -28.60 -14.39
C ARG A 295 29.44 -29.04 -13.71
N CYS A 296 30.30 -28.08 -13.37
CA CYS A 296 31.64 -28.41 -12.91
C CYS A 296 31.77 -28.67 -11.39
N SER A 297 30.80 -28.26 -10.58
CA SER A 297 30.91 -28.36 -9.11
C SER A 297 30.81 -29.78 -8.58
N CYS A 298 30.30 -30.73 -9.35
CA CYS A 298 30.31 -32.15 -9.02
C CYS A 298 31.63 -32.87 -9.39
N GLY A 299 32.59 -32.19 -10.05
CA GLY A 299 33.81 -32.79 -10.58
C GLY A 299 33.73 -33.12 -12.07
N CYS A 300 32.59 -32.90 -12.71
CA CYS A 300 32.55 -32.98 -14.17
C CYS A 300 33.47 -31.91 -14.79
N THR A 301 34.29 -32.35 -15.72
CA THR A 301 34.93 -31.41 -16.63
C THR A 301 33.86 -30.97 -17.66
N PRO A 302 33.94 -29.75 -18.22
CA PRO A 302 33.17 -29.43 -19.40
C PRO A 302 33.48 -30.44 -20.49
N SER A 303 32.74 -31.54 -20.50
CA SER A 303 33.06 -32.63 -21.44
C SER A 303 32.30 -32.42 -22.72
N LEU A 304 33.05 -32.49 -23.80
CA LEU A 304 32.55 -32.83 -25.13
C LEU A 304 31.85 -34.20 -25.05
N SER A 305 30.53 -34.20 -24.80
CA SER A 305 29.74 -35.43 -24.69
C SER A 305 29.26 -35.98 -26.04
N LEU A 306 29.62 -35.31 -27.11
CA LEU A 306 29.60 -35.91 -28.44
C LEU A 306 30.84 -36.81 -28.49
N THR A 307 30.65 -38.13 -28.39
CA THR A 307 31.68 -39.17 -28.33
C THR A 307 32.87 -38.85 -29.22
N SER A 308 34.02 -38.66 -28.60
CA SER A 308 35.32 -38.49 -29.28
C SER A 308 35.85 -39.80 -29.94
N ASP A 309 34.97 -40.73 -30.26
CA ASP A 309 35.34 -41.74 -31.24
C ASP A 309 35.43 -40.98 -32.56
N ALA A 310 36.62 -40.85 -33.07
CA ALA A 310 36.92 -40.27 -34.39
C ALA A 310 36.18 -41.07 -35.48
N VAL A 311 34.87 -40.90 -35.52
CA VAL A 311 34.06 -41.33 -36.63
C VAL A 311 34.38 -40.32 -37.75
N ALA A 312 35.12 -40.78 -38.77
CA ALA A 312 35.34 -40.03 -39.99
C ALA A 312 33.95 -39.65 -40.51
N VAL A 313 33.54 -38.37 -40.31
CA VAL A 313 32.25 -37.87 -40.77
C VAL A 313 32.30 -37.83 -42.29
N THR A 314 31.77 -38.87 -42.93
CA THR A 314 31.71 -38.97 -44.38
C THR A 314 30.57 -38.16 -45.01
N ASP A 315 29.53 -37.86 -44.22
CA ASP A 315 28.40 -37.00 -44.62
C ASP A 315 28.12 -35.95 -43.53
N PHE A 316 28.73 -34.77 -43.69
CA PHE A 316 28.56 -33.64 -42.76
C PHE A 316 27.11 -33.17 -42.65
N LYS A 317 26.33 -33.24 -43.73
CA LYS A 317 24.93 -32.81 -43.71
C LYS A 317 24.09 -33.72 -42.83
N ALA A 318 24.17 -35.00 -43.02
CA ALA A 318 23.44 -35.97 -42.22
C ALA A 318 23.87 -35.92 -40.78
N PHE A 319 25.17 -35.78 -40.50
CA PHE A 319 25.71 -35.63 -39.12
C PHE A 319 25.19 -34.36 -38.46
N ILE A 320 25.25 -33.19 -39.12
CA ILE A 320 24.78 -31.92 -38.55
C ILE A 320 23.29 -31.98 -38.21
N LEU A 321 22.45 -32.51 -39.14
CA LEU A 321 21.02 -32.58 -38.89
C LEU A 321 20.63 -33.57 -37.78
N SER A 322 21.29 -34.74 -37.72
CA SER A 322 21.07 -35.70 -36.65
C SER A 322 21.52 -35.17 -35.28
N SER A 323 22.65 -34.45 -35.27
CA SER A 323 23.16 -33.81 -34.05
C SER A 323 22.25 -32.65 -33.61
N ALA A 324 21.70 -31.88 -34.54
CA ALA A 324 20.72 -30.85 -34.23
C ALA A 324 19.43 -31.40 -33.61
N ASP A 325 18.98 -32.59 -34.07
CA ASP A 325 17.84 -33.30 -33.47
C ASP A 325 18.17 -33.79 -32.06
N GLN A 326 19.38 -34.34 -31.86
CA GLN A 326 19.82 -34.75 -30.52
C GLN A 326 19.95 -33.59 -29.56
N ILE A 327 20.56 -32.50 -29.98
CA ILE A 327 20.63 -31.23 -29.22
C ILE A 327 19.24 -30.75 -28.87
N SER A 328 18.31 -30.79 -29.79
CA SER A 328 16.92 -30.39 -29.56
C SER A 328 16.23 -31.27 -28.53
N MET A 329 16.50 -32.60 -28.54
CA MET A 329 16.01 -33.50 -27.50
C MET A 329 16.61 -33.18 -26.13
N ASP A 330 17.89 -32.90 -26.06
CA ASP A 330 18.56 -32.54 -24.81
C ASP A 330 18.08 -31.24 -24.21
N ILE A 331 17.84 -30.21 -25.07
CA ILE A 331 17.41 -28.89 -24.62
C ILE A 331 15.91 -28.86 -24.28
N PHE A 332 15.06 -29.50 -25.13
CA PHE A 332 13.61 -29.36 -25.05
C PHE A 332 12.89 -30.56 -24.46
N SER A 333 13.61 -31.52 -23.87
CA SER A 333 13.03 -32.73 -23.26
C SER A 333 11.99 -32.43 -22.16
N LEU A 334 12.17 -31.31 -21.47
CA LEU A 334 11.25 -30.87 -20.42
C LEU A 334 9.96 -30.23 -20.93
N ILE A 335 9.91 -29.83 -22.22
CA ILE A 335 8.72 -29.20 -22.78
C ILE A 335 7.67 -30.26 -23.02
N PRO A 336 6.51 -30.29 -22.30
CA PRO A 336 5.53 -31.35 -22.41
C PRO A 336 4.66 -31.24 -23.67
N TYR A 337 4.69 -30.07 -24.34
CA TYR A 337 3.82 -29.77 -25.48
C TYR A 337 4.54 -30.05 -26.80
N GLU A 338 4.03 -30.99 -27.55
CA GLU A 338 4.62 -31.44 -28.79
C GLU A 338 4.78 -30.31 -29.83
N ASN A 339 3.76 -29.45 -29.95
CA ASN A 339 3.82 -28.30 -30.87
C ASN A 339 4.95 -27.32 -30.54
N MET A 340 5.19 -27.05 -29.26
CA MET A 340 6.29 -26.19 -28.83
C MET A 340 7.66 -26.86 -29.09
N ARG A 341 7.77 -28.14 -28.74
CA ARG A 341 9.00 -28.89 -29.05
C ARG A 341 9.29 -28.90 -30.53
N MET A 342 8.29 -29.18 -31.37
CA MET A 342 8.44 -29.15 -32.82
C MET A 342 8.91 -27.79 -33.35
N TYR A 343 8.33 -26.72 -32.82
CA TYR A 343 8.72 -25.36 -33.22
C TYR A 343 10.20 -25.06 -32.88
N TYR A 344 10.63 -25.31 -31.66
CA TYR A 344 12.02 -25.07 -31.26
C TYR A 344 13.00 -26.02 -31.95
N THR A 345 12.63 -27.29 -32.12
CA THR A 345 13.42 -28.23 -32.90
C THR A 345 13.62 -27.75 -34.33
N ALA A 346 12.58 -27.21 -34.95
CA ALA A 346 12.66 -26.62 -36.29
C ALA A 346 13.62 -25.41 -36.32
N LEU A 347 13.63 -24.56 -35.28
CA LEU A 347 14.57 -23.44 -35.21
C LEU A 347 16.03 -23.91 -35.09
N VAL A 348 16.31 -24.91 -34.23
CA VAL A 348 17.67 -25.50 -34.12
C VAL A 348 18.08 -26.12 -35.42
N ARG A 349 17.24 -26.91 -36.06
CA ARG A 349 17.52 -27.50 -37.38
C ARG A 349 17.80 -26.43 -38.43
N ASN A 350 16.99 -25.37 -38.50
CA ASN A 350 17.17 -24.28 -39.43
C ASN A 350 18.50 -23.53 -39.22
N PHE A 351 18.89 -23.33 -37.92
CA PHE A 351 20.15 -22.71 -37.60
C PHE A 351 21.34 -23.51 -38.16
N PHE A 352 21.37 -24.79 -37.89
CA PHE A 352 22.48 -25.64 -38.35
C PHE A 352 22.40 -25.98 -39.86
N ALA A 353 21.22 -26.13 -40.44
CA ALA A 353 21.06 -26.28 -41.88
C ALA A 353 21.56 -25.07 -42.62
N TYR A 354 21.30 -23.86 -42.12
CA TYR A 354 21.79 -22.62 -42.71
C TYR A 354 23.33 -22.50 -42.61
N ILE A 355 23.91 -22.91 -41.48
CA ILE A 355 25.36 -22.98 -41.33
C ILE A 355 25.94 -23.95 -42.36
N TYR A 356 25.37 -25.18 -42.49
CA TYR A 356 25.84 -26.14 -43.48
C TYR A 356 25.82 -25.57 -44.89
N GLU A 357 24.69 -25.05 -45.35
CA GLU A 357 24.53 -24.51 -46.71
C GLU A 357 25.50 -23.35 -47.01
N ASN A 358 25.70 -22.46 -46.05
CA ASN A 358 26.48 -21.24 -46.31
C ASN A 358 27.98 -21.37 -45.93
N ALA A 359 28.35 -22.19 -44.95
CA ALA A 359 29.75 -22.43 -44.59
C ALA A 359 30.37 -23.58 -45.39
N PHE A 360 29.67 -24.72 -45.53
CA PHE A 360 30.25 -25.91 -46.20
C PHE A 360 30.04 -25.89 -47.73
N GLU A 361 28.83 -25.52 -48.19
CA GLU A 361 28.55 -25.52 -49.64
C GLU A 361 29.02 -24.23 -50.31
N LYS A 362 28.72 -23.06 -49.76
CA LYS A 362 28.98 -21.75 -50.37
C LYS A 362 30.27 -21.07 -49.93
N LYS A 363 30.84 -21.45 -48.78
CA LYS A 363 32.01 -20.83 -48.11
C LYS A 363 31.92 -19.32 -47.99
N LYS A 364 30.73 -18.78 -47.66
CA LYS A 364 30.40 -17.33 -47.66
C LYS A 364 29.65 -16.85 -46.42
N LEU A 365 29.65 -17.63 -45.36
CA LEU A 365 28.97 -17.23 -44.12
C LEU A 365 29.84 -16.24 -43.33
N HIS A 366 29.21 -15.18 -42.81
CA HIS A 366 29.84 -14.20 -41.93
C HIS A 366 29.23 -14.26 -40.53
N ALA A 367 30.05 -14.02 -39.52
CA ALA A 367 29.61 -14.03 -38.10
C ALA A 367 28.51 -12.99 -37.81
N GLN A 368 28.38 -11.93 -38.60
CA GLN A 368 27.32 -10.90 -38.43
C GLN A 368 26.09 -11.17 -39.32
N ASP A 369 25.81 -12.42 -39.66
CA ASP A 369 24.65 -12.78 -40.45
C ASP A 369 23.33 -12.56 -39.74
N ASN A 370 22.47 -11.71 -40.26
CA ASN A 370 21.19 -11.32 -39.65
C ASN A 370 20.24 -12.51 -39.45
N TYR A 371 20.34 -13.55 -40.28
CA TYR A 371 19.46 -14.72 -40.17
C TYR A 371 19.81 -15.56 -38.93
N LEU A 372 21.10 -15.78 -38.66
CA LEU A 372 21.57 -16.45 -37.46
C LEU A 372 21.13 -15.71 -36.20
N PHE A 373 21.31 -14.38 -36.18
CA PHE A 373 20.82 -13.53 -35.08
C PHE A 373 19.30 -13.62 -34.88
N THR A 374 18.54 -13.65 -35.99
CA THR A 374 17.09 -13.78 -35.92
C THR A 374 16.67 -15.10 -35.27
N ILE A 375 17.27 -16.22 -35.68
CA ILE A 375 16.97 -17.53 -35.07
C ILE A 375 17.37 -17.57 -33.62
N LEU A 376 18.55 -17.05 -33.25
CA LEU A 376 18.99 -16.98 -31.85
C LEU A 376 18.02 -16.13 -31.02
N ASN A 377 17.57 -15.00 -31.52
CA ASN A 377 16.57 -14.17 -30.83
C ASN A 377 15.23 -14.89 -30.67
N LEU A 378 14.78 -15.64 -31.66
CA LEU A 378 13.57 -16.47 -31.56
C LEU A 378 13.72 -17.62 -30.56
N LEU A 379 14.89 -18.26 -30.53
CA LEU A 379 15.21 -19.34 -29.58
C LEU A 379 15.38 -18.81 -28.16
N LEU A 380 16.19 -17.75 -27.98
CA LEU A 380 16.64 -17.27 -26.68
C LEU A 380 15.80 -16.09 -26.14
N GLY A 381 14.79 -15.68 -26.89
CA GLY A 381 13.83 -14.66 -26.46
C GLY A 381 12.81 -15.14 -25.44
N HIS A 382 12.78 -16.44 -25.15
CA HIS A 382 11.85 -17.06 -24.22
C HIS A 382 12.57 -17.49 -22.94
N HIS A 383 12.09 -17.03 -21.78
CA HIS A 383 12.69 -17.30 -20.46
C HIS A 383 12.78 -18.79 -20.08
N HIS A 384 11.96 -19.64 -20.67
CA HIS A 384 11.94 -21.08 -20.38
C HIS A 384 13.01 -21.91 -21.13
N ILE A 385 13.80 -21.25 -22.00
CA ILE A 385 14.92 -21.90 -22.70
C ILE A 385 16.22 -21.39 -22.09
N SER A 386 16.99 -22.30 -21.50
CA SER A 386 18.31 -21.97 -20.96
C SER A 386 19.23 -21.49 -22.08
N THR A 387 19.55 -20.21 -22.07
CA THR A 387 20.51 -19.60 -23.01
C THR A 387 21.85 -20.30 -22.94
N GLU A 388 22.33 -20.58 -21.72
CA GLU A 388 23.60 -21.29 -21.49
C GLU A 388 23.61 -22.66 -22.15
N LEU A 389 22.59 -23.47 -21.92
CA LEU A 389 22.53 -24.84 -22.48
C LEU A 389 22.48 -24.83 -24.01
N VAL A 390 21.72 -23.91 -24.62
CA VAL A 390 21.67 -23.75 -26.06
C VAL A 390 23.07 -23.42 -26.60
N LEU A 391 23.74 -22.44 -26.02
CA LEU A 391 25.04 -21.98 -26.48
C LEU A 391 26.15 -23.00 -26.23
N GLU A 392 26.10 -23.69 -25.10
CA GLU A 392 27.00 -24.80 -24.80
C GLU A 392 26.89 -25.87 -25.88
N LYS A 393 25.66 -26.35 -26.12
CA LYS A 393 25.41 -27.40 -27.12
C LYS A 393 25.73 -27.00 -28.56
N PHE A 394 25.41 -25.73 -28.89
CA PHE A 394 25.74 -25.18 -30.24
C PHE A 394 27.26 -25.08 -30.40
N THR A 395 27.97 -24.57 -29.41
CA THR A 395 29.43 -24.44 -29.42
C THR A 395 30.10 -25.82 -29.47
N GLU A 396 29.57 -26.81 -28.73
CA GLU A 396 30.05 -28.20 -28.72
C GLU A 396 29.96 -28.78 -30.13
N LEU A 397 28.81 -28.71 -30.81
CA LEU A 397 28.66 -29.22 -32.18
C LEU A 397 29.59 -28.49 -33.16
N LEU A 398 29.70 -27.16 -33.07
CA LEU A 398 30.61 -26.41 -33.95
C LEU A 398 32.08 -26.82 -33.77
N ARG A 399 32.53 -27.05 -32.51
CA ARG A 399 33.91 -27.56 -32.26
C ARG A 399 34.13 -28.94 -32.83
N VAL A 400 33.15 -29.86 -32.72
CA VAL A 400 33.22 -31.17 -33.36
C VAL A 400 33.35 -31.05 -34.89
N LEU A 401 32.62 -30.13 -35.51
CA LEU A 401 32.69 -29.86 -36.94
C LEU A 401 34.06 -29.30 -37.32
N ILE A 402 34.63 -28.39 -36.53
CA ILE A 402 36.01 -27.87 -36.77
C ILE A 402 37.04 -29.00 -36.71
N ALA A 403 36.93 -29.87 -35.70
CA ALA A 403 37.86 -30.99 -35.49
C ALA A 403 37.82 -32.03 -36.63
N ASN A 404 36.72 -32.13 -37.35
CA ASN A 404 36.52 -33.10 -38.45
C ASN A 404 36.62 -32.51 -39.85
N THR A 405 36.83 -31.19 -40.03
CA THR A 405 37.04 -30.57 -41.33
C THR A 405 38.54 -30.37 -41.61
N GLU A 406 38.97 -30.69 -42.85
CA GLU A 406 40.32 -30.41 -43.34
C GLU A 406 40.40 -29.06 -44.08
N ASP A 407 39.29 -28.33 -44.20
CA ASP A 407 39.18 -27.06 -44.94
C ASP A 407 39.34 -25.88 -43.99
N ASP A 408 40.48 -25.19 -44.05
CA ASP A 408 40.82 -24.06 -43.21
C ASP A 408 39.76 -22.92 -43.28
N VAL A 409 39.17 -22.67 -44.46
CA VAL A 409 38.15 -21.64 -44.63
C VAL A 409 36.87 -21.96 -43.88
N ILE A 410 36.48 -23.24 -43.89
CA ILE A 410 35.30 -23.69 -43.10
C ILE A 410 35.62 -23.61 -41.62
N SER A 411 36.81 -24.03 -41.19
CA SER A 411 37.26 -23.96 -39.81
C SER A 411 37.22 -22.51 -39.28
N ASP A 412 37.71 -21.54 -40.05
CA ASP A 412 37.70 -20.15 -39.71
C ASP A 412 36.25 -19.61 -39.59
N ILE A 413 35.38 -19.92 -40.55
CA ILE A 413 33.97 -19.54 -40.50
C ILE A 413 33.28 -20.08 -39.24
N LEU A 414 33.47 -21.35 -38.90
CA LEU A 414 32.87 -21.97 -37.70
C LEU A 414 33.41 -21.36 -36.40
N SER A 415 34.72 -21.01 -36.39
CA SER A 415 35.35 -20.33 -35.26
C SER A 415 34.79 -18.92 -35.06
N ASP A 416 34.54 -18.22 -36.17
CA ASP A 416 33.87 -16.89 -36.13
C ASP A 416 32.44 -16.99 -35.60
N ILE A 417 31.69 -18.05 -35.95
CA ILE A 417 30.35 -18.30 -35.40
C ILE A 417 30.39 -18.58 -33.89
N ILE A 418 31.36 -19.37 -33.41
CA ILE A 418 31.55 -19.58 -31.98
C ILE A 418 31.83 -18.24 -31.28
N SER A 419 32.71 -17.43 -31.85
CA SER A 419 32.97 -16.07 -31.31
C SER A 419 31.72 -15.21 -31.28
N MET A 420 30.90 -15.27 -32.31
CA MET A 420 29.61 -14.57 -32.41
C MET A 420 28.63 -15.04 -31.30
N LEU A 421 28.53 -16.35 -31.08
CA LEU A 421 27.68 -16.90 -30.01
C LEU A 421 28.09 -16.38 -28.62
N HIS A 422 29.40 -16.32 -28.31
CA HIS A 422 29.89 -15.76 -27.07
C HIS A 422 29.66 -14.24 -26.97
N GLN A 423 29.84 -13.50 -28.07
CA GLN A 423 29.56 -12.07 -28.10
C GLN A 423 28.06 -11.78 -27.95
N TYR A 424 27.20 -12.61 -28.51
CA TYR A 424 25.74 -12.49 -28.37
C TYR A 424 25.29 -12.56 -26.90
N THR A 425 25.82 -13.52 -26.13
CA THR A 425 25.55 -13.58 -24.68
C THR A 425 25.99 -12.33 -23.99
N HIS A 426 27.25 -11.95 -24.18
CA HIS A 426 27.80 -10.76 -23.52
C HIS A 426 27.01 -9.49 -23.84
N LEU A 427 26.62 -9.28 -25.09
CA LEU A 427 25.81 -8.12 -25.51
C LEU A 427 24.40 -8.16 -24.92
N LYS A 428 23.79 -9.34 -24.84
CA LYS A 428 22.49 -9.54 -24.23
C LYS A 428 22.53 -9.23 -22.72
N ASP A 429 23.55 -9.72 -22.03
CA ASP A 429 23.74 -9.49 -20.59
C ASP A 429 23.99 -8.01 -20.30
N VAL A 430 24.86 -7.35 -21.06
CA VAL A 430 25.13 -5.91 -20.92
C VAL A 430 23.86 -5.10 -21.21
N SER A 431 23.13 -5.42 -22.29
CA SER A 431 21.87 -4.71 -22.62
C SER A 431 20.80 -4.91 -21.55
N ASN A 432 20.72 -6.10 -20.96
CA ASN A 432 19.79 -6.38 -19.87
C ASN A 432 20.20 -5.61 -18.60
N LEU A 433 21.49 -5.59 -18.27
CA LEU A 433 22.01 -4.83 -17.14
C LEU A 433 21.78 -3.33 -17.30
N GLU A 434 22.05 -2.77 -18.48
CA GLU A 434 21.78 -1.36 -18.78
C GLU A 434 20.29 -1.03 -18.61
N LYS A 435 19.39 -1.86 -19.13
CA LYS A 435 17.94 -1.69 -18.96
C LYS A 435 17.54 -1.76 -17.48
N GLN A 436 18.11 -2.71 -16.73
CA GLN A 436 17.86 -2.84 -15.29
C GLN A 436 18.33 -1.61 -14.52
N VAL A 437 19.54 -1.11 -14.81
CA VAL A 437 20.09 0.10 -14.16
C VAL A 437 19.25 1.35 -14.49
N ILE A 438 18.88 1.54 -15.76
CA ILE A 438 18.02 2.67 -16.18
C ILE A 438 16.66 2.58 -15.48
N THR A 439 16.07 1.39 -15.44
CA THR A 439 14.77 1.15 -14.80
C THR A 439 14.85 1.35 -13.28
N ALA A 440 15.89 0.83 -12.64
CA ALA A 440 16.12 1.01 -11.21
C ALA A 440 16.31 2.48 -10.84
N ASN A 441 17.11 3.22 -11.62
CA ASN A 441 17.30 4.67 -11.42
C ASN A 441 15.99 5.45 -11.61
N ARG A 442 15.19 5.11 -12.64
CA ARG A 442 13.88 5.71 -12.88
C ARG A 442 12.94 5.46 -11.71
N LYS A 443 12.87 4.22 -11.21
CA LYS A 443 12.06 3.82 -10.06
C LYS A 443 12.51 4.53 -8.77
N ALA A 444 13.82 4.58 -8.51
CA ALA A 444 14.39 5.24 -7.34
C ALA A 444 14.08 6.75 -7.30
N TRP A 445 13.99 7.39 -8.45
CA TRP A 445 13.63 8.82 -8.57
C TRP A 445 12.14 9.08 -8.45
N PHE A 446 11.33 8.13 -8.89
CA PHE A 446 9.87 8.27 -8.93
C PHE A 446 9.27 8.30 -7.52
N VAL A 447 9.63 7.37 -6.64
CA VAL A 447 9.00 7.21 -5.32
C VAL A 447 9.10 8.47 -4.45
N PRO A 448 10.26 9.10 -4.24
CA PRO A 448 10.35 10.34 -3.46
C PRO A 448 9.61 11.51 -4.10
N THR A 449 9.65 11.60 -5.44
CA THR A 449 8.97 12.67 -6.18
C THR A 449 7.45 12.49 -6.13
N PHE A 450 6.97 11.25 -6.19
CA PHE A 450 5.57 10.89 -6.06
C PHE A 450 5.02 11.35 -4.71
N THR A 451 5.65 10.94 -3.61
CA THR A 451 5.23 11.30 -2.25
C THR A 451 5.28 12.81 -2.02
N ARG A 452 6.37 13.48 -2.45
CA ARG A 452 6.55 14.92 -2.24
C ARG A 452 5.46 15.76 -2.91
N ASN A 453 5.08 15.42 -4.13
CA ASN A 453 4.11 16.21 -4.88
C ASN A 453 2.67 15.97 -4.41
N LEU A 454 2.40 14.80 -3.84
CA LEU A 454 1.08 14.49 -3.27
C LEU A 454 0.81 15.20 -1.92
N ILE A 455 1.86 15.58 -1.19
CA ILE A 455 1.74 16.25 0.12
C ILE A 455 1.68 17.78 -0.01
N ASN A 456 2.21 18.34 -1.10
CA ASN A 456 2.41 19.80 -1.22
C ASN A 456 1.19 20.60 -1.69
N ASP A 457 0.12 19.94 -2.18
CA ASP A 457 -1.04 20.64 -2.71
C ASP A 457 -2.25 20.44 -1.80
N ASP A 458 -3.09 21.48 -1.68
CA ASP A 458 -4.46 21.42 -1.13
C ASP A 458 -5.38 20.53 -1.99
N LEU A 459 -4.83 19.44 -2.53
CA LEU A 459 -5.53 18.50 -3.40
C LEU A 459 -6.65 17.82 -2.62
N ASN A 460 -7.81 17.78 -3.23
CA ASN A 460 -8.87 16.90 -2.76
C ASN A 460 -8.49 15.44 -3.10
N PHE A 461 -9.21 14.51 -2.51
CA PHE A 461 -9.00 13.08 -2.68
C PHE A 461 -9.03 12.63 -4.16
N MET A 462 -9.96 13.18 -4.95
CA MET A 462 -10.16 12.81 -6.36
C MET A 462 -9.02 13.32 -7.25
N ASP A 463 -8.56 14.54 -7.04
CA ASP A 463 -7.41 15.10 -7.76
C ASP A 463 -6.14 14.28 -7.48
N SER A 464 -5.97 13.81 -6.24
CA SER A 464 -4.85 12.96 -5.87
C SER A 464 -4.84 11.63 -6.65
N ILE A 465 -5.99 10.96 -6.78
CA ILE A 465 -6.10 9.72 -7.58
C ILE A 465 -5.83 9.99 -9.05
N HIS A 466 -6.36 11.08 -9.60
CA HIS A 466 -6.12 11.46 -10.99
C HIS A 466 -4.63 11.64 -11.29
N HIS A 467 -3.92 12.37 -10.45
CA HIS A 467 -2.47 12.54 -10.58
C HIS A 467 -1.68 11.24 -10.45
N VAL A 468 -2.12 10.33 -9.59
CA VAL A 468 -1.52 8.99 -9.48
C VAL A 468 -1.67 8.22 -10.80
N MET A 469 -2.87 8.21 -11.38
CA MET A 469 -3.13 7.51 -12.65
C MET A 469 -2.26 8.06 -13.80
N GLU A 470 -2.13 9.39 -13.93
CA GLU A 470 -1.26 10.00 -14.94
C GLU A 470 0.20 9.56 -14.78
N ARG A 471 0.67 9.51 -13.53
CA ARG A 471 2.06 9.10 -13.25
C ARG A 471 2.30 7.61 -13.49
N PHE A 472 1.35 6.75 -13.17
CA PHE A 472 1.44 5.32 -13.48
C PHE A 472 1.55 5.09 -15.00
N ARG A 473 0.82 5.87 -15.81
CA ARG A 473 0.97 5.86 -17.27
C ARG A 473 2.39 6.20 -17.73
N LEU A 474 3.01 7.22 -17.10
CA LEU A 474 4.39 7.60 -17.42
C LEU A 474 5.40 6.50 -17.03
N MET A 475 5.05 5.62 -16.10
CA MET A 475 5.87 4.48 -15.67
C MET A 475 5.56 3.18 -16.43
N ASN A 476 4.80 3.26 -17.52
CA ASN A 476 4.43 2.11 -18.37
C ASN A 476 3.51 1.08 -17.66
N ILE A 477 2.85 1.45 -16.59
CA ILE A 477 1.78 0.62 -16.01
C ILE A 477 0.59 0.72 -16.95
N ARG A 478 0.19 -0.40 -17.54
CA ARG A 478 -0.77 -0.43 -18.66
C ARG A 478 -2.21 -0.20 -18.24
N GLY A 479 -2.53 -0.52 -16.98
CA GLY A 479 -3.85 -0.31 -16.41
C GLY A 479 -3.80 -0.36 -14.89
N ALA A 480 -4.71 0.37 -14.23
CA ALA A 480 -4.89 0.34 -12.79
C ALA A 480 -6.36 0.57 -12.42
N TYR A 481 -6.83 -0.15 -11.40
CA TYR A 481 -8.18 -0.10 -10.85
C TYR A 481 -8.09 0.15 -9.35
N PHE A 482 -8.69 1.24 -8.87
CA PHE A 482 -8.66 1.66 -7.46
C PHE A 482 -9.97 1.27 -6.79
N TYR A 483 -9.93 0.24 -5.96
CA TYR A 483 -11.05 -0.19 -5.15
C TYR A 483 -10.83 0.30 -3.72
N LEU A 484 -11.72 1.20 -3.24
CA LEU A 484 -11.56 1.88 -1.96
C LEU A 484 -12.76 1.63 -1.06
N PHE A 485 -12.50 1.47 0.23
CA PHE A 485 -13.53 1.43 1.24
C PHE A 485 -14.16 2.81 1.43
N GLU A 486 -15.43 2.86 1.79
CA GLU A 486 -16.09 4.12 2.15
C GLU A 486 -15.43 4.78 3.35
N HIS A 487 -15.12 3.97 4.37
CA HIS A 487 -14.29 4.34 5.50
C HIS A 487 -13.15 3.33 5.67
N PRO A 488 -11.95 3.78 6.11
CA PRO A 488 -10.86 2.84 6.31
C PRO A 488 -11.22 1.77 7.35
N ILE A 489 -10.91 0.51 7.05
CA ILE A 489 -11.11 -0.59 7.98
C ILE A 489 -9.90 -0.72 8.90
N ARG A 490 -10.15 -0.94 10.19
CA ARG A 490 -9.09 -1.15 11.18
C ARG A 490 -8.87 -2.64 11.38
N LEU A 491 -7.68 -3.10 11.04
CA LEU A 491 -7.25 -4.48 11.19
C LEU A 491 -6.29 -4.63 12.37
N VAL A 492 -6.43 -5.72 13.10
CA VAL A 492 -5.60 -6.02 14.27
C VAL A 492 -4.99 -7.41 14.10
N ALA A 493 -3.68 -7.52 14.31
CA ALA A 493 -2.96 -8.79 14.22
C ALA A 493 -3.64 -9.89 15.04
N GLY A 494 -3.78 -11.08 14.43
CA GLY A 494 -4.35 -12.26 15.09
C GLY A 494 -5.87 -12.27 15.23
N LYS A 495 -6.58 -11.25 14.74
CA LYS A 495 -8.05 -11.27 14.67
C LYS A 495 -8.50 -11.65 13.25
N PRO A 496 -9.66 -12.33 13.10
CA PRO A 496 -10.28 -12.56 11.81
C PRO A 496 -10.55 -11.22 11.12
N ILE A 497 -10.30 -11.18 9.82
CA ILE A 497 -10.62 -10.01 9.01
C ILE A 497 -12.12 -9.98 8.81
N SER A 498 -12.73 -8.83 9.05
CA SER A 498 -14.13 -8.58 8.77
C SER A 498 -14.22 -7.35 7.88
N PHE A 499 -14.64 -7.54 6.64
CA PHE A 499 -14.92 -6.45 5.71
C PHE A 499 -16.29 -5.86 6.02
N ASN A 500 -16.38 -5.06 7.10
CA ASN A 500 -17.64 -4.44 7.55
C ASN A 500 -17.98 -3.17 6.76
N GLU A 501 -17.07 -2.71 5.91
CA GLU A 501 -17.23 -1.49 5.11
C GLU A 501 -17.43 -1.84 3.64
N ALA A 502 -18.22 -1.04 2.96
CA ALA A 502 -18.48 -1.18 1.54
C ALA A 502 -17.22 -0.83 0.72
N LEU A 503 -16.89 -1.68 -0.25
CA LEU A 503 -15.78 -1.48 -1.19
C LEU A 503 -16.32 -1.00 -2.53
N TYR A 504 -15.79 0.08 -3.05
CA TYR A 504 -16.23 0.71 -4.30
C TYR A 504 -15.11 0.81 -5.32
N LEU A 505 -15.42 0.59 -6.60
CA LEU A 505 -14.54 1.01 -7.68
C LEU A 505 -14.58 2.55 -7.77
N THR A 506 -13.51 3.20 -7.36
CA THR A 506 -13.44 4.67 -7.29
C THR A 506 -12.87 5.27 -8.56
N ALA A 507 -11.89 4.61 -9.15
CA ALA A 507 -11.27 5.06 -10.40
C ALA A 507 -10.63 3.89 -11.12
N PHE A 508 -10.51 4.02 -12.44
CA PHE A 508 -9.67 3.11 -13.22
C PHE A 508 -9.13 3.81 -14.47
N TYR A 509 -8.03 3.31 -14.96
CA TYR A 509 -7.60 3.54 -16.33
C TYR A 509 -7.09 2.25 -16.94
N ASN A 510 -7.24 2.14 -18.22
CA ASN A 510 -6.67 1.10 -19.06
C ASN A 510 -6.20 1.72 -20.38
N GLN A 511 -5.82 0.92 -21.38
CA GLN A 511 -5.31 1.44 -22.64
C GLN A 511 -6.30 2.36 -23.38
N ASN A 512 -7.60 2.13 -23.24
CA ASN A 512 -8.65 2.80 -24.00
C ASN A 512 -9.44 3.84 -23.18
N GLU A 513 -9.55 3.63 -21.89
CA GLU A 513 -10.46 4.37 -21.00
C GLU A 513 -9.73 4.88 -19.78
N CYS A 514 -10.19 6.03 -19.28
CA CYS A 514 -9.80 6.57 -17.99
C CYS A 514 -11.06 7.15 -17.34
N HIS A 515 -11.43 6.64 -16.20
CA HIS A 515 -12.65 7.03 -15.51
C HIS A 515 -12.39 7.28 -14.02
N LEU A 516 -12.97 8.36 -13.52
CA LEU A 516 -12.98 8.74 -12.12
C LEU A 516 -14.44 8.92 -11.71
N TYR A 517 -14.95 8.07 -10.82
CA TYR A 517 -16.34 8.08 -10.42
C TYR A 517 -16.61 9.15 -9.36
N GLU A 518 -17.66 9.93 -9.53
CA GLU A 518 -18.16 10.78 -8.45
C GLU A 518 -18.64 9.93 -7.26
N PRO A 519 -18.59 10.45 -6.01
CA PRO A 519 -18.87 9.65 -4.81
C PRO A 519 -20.19 8.86 -4.86
N ASP A 520 -21.23 9.44 -5.44
CA ASP A 520 -22.59 8.84 -5.53
C ASP A 520 -22.75 7.88 -6.71
N GLU A 521 -21.78 7.83 -7.65
CA GLU A 521 -21.82 7.01 -8.86
C GLU A 521 -20.88 5.80 -8.79
N ARG A 522 -20.10 5.68 -7.71
CA ARG A 522 -19.12 4.62 -7.56
C ARG A 522 -19.79 3.23 -7.52
N PRO A 523 -19.39 2.29 -8.39
CA PRO A 523 -19.90 0.93 -8.33
C PRO A 523 -19.52 0.24 -7.03
N LEU A 524 -20.52 -0.30 -6.33
CA LEU A 524 -20.32 -1.14 -5.14
C LEU A 524 -19.84 -2.52 -5.56
N ILE A 525 -18.79 -3.02 -4.93
CA ILE A 525 -18.26 -4.37 -5.14
C ILE A 525 -18.98 -5.34 -4.19
N THR A 526 -19.56 -6.39 -4.76
CA THR A 526 -20.24 -7.46 -4.05
C THR A 526 -19.74 -8.81 -4.56
N GLU A 527 -20.12 -9.89 -3.89
CA GLU A 527 -19.81 -11.24 -4.37
C GLU A 527 -20.43 -11.52 -5.77
N GLU A 528 -21.56 -10.88 -6.09
CA GLU A 528 -22.23 -11.05 -7.38
C GLU A 528 -21.55 -10.31 -8.53
N ASN A 529 -20.96 -9.13 -8.26
CA ASN A 529 -20.34 -8.26 -9.27
C ASN A 529 -18.85 -7.98 -8.97
N GLY A 530 -18.09 -8.94 -8.52
CA GLY A 530 -16.69 -8.80 -8.13
C GLY A 530 -15.79 -8.13 -9.18
N PHE A 531 -14.51 -7.98 -8.88
CA PHE A 531 -13.53 -7.26 -9.73
C PHE A 531 -13.56 -7.66 -11.20
N SER A 532 -13.77 -8.96 -11.49
CA SER A 532 -13.82 -9.47 -12.88
C SER A 532 -14.95 -8.86 -13.72
N SER A 533 -16.01 -8.35 -13.09
CA SER A 533 -17.14 -7.74 -13.81
C SER A 533 -16.83 -6.36 -14.39
N PHE A 534 -15.72 -5.75 -13.98
CA PHE A 534 -15.27 -4.44 -14.45
C PHE A 534 -14.07 -4.54 -15.40
N LEU A 535 -13.66 -5.76 -15.75
CA LEU A 535 -12.61 -5.98 -16.74
C LEU A 535 -13.16 -5.80 -18.16
N PRO A 536 -12.35 -5.30 -19.11
CA PRO A 536 -12.79 -5.11 -20.48
C PRO A 536 -13.14 -6.46 -21.15
N GLU A 537 -14.24 -6.47 -21.90
CA GLU A 537 -14.70 -7.65 -22.63
C GLU A 537 -13.92 -7.88 -23.93
N ASP A 538 -13.40 -6.82 -24.55
CA ASP A 538 -12.72 -6.83 -25.85
C ASP A 538 -11.31 -7.40 -25.78
N ARG A 539 -10.68 -7.43 -24.61
CA ARG A 539 -9.33 -7.94 -24.40
C ARG A 539 -9.17 -8.65 -23.06
N ARG A 540 -8.10 -9.45 -22.93
CA ARG A 540 -7.71 -10.05 -21.67
C ARG A 540 -6.93 -9.05 -20.81
N GLU A 541 -7.05 -9.19 -19.50
CA GLU A 541 -6.26 -8.48 -18.51
C GLU A 541 -5.49 -9.47 -17.62
N SER A 542 -4.32 -9.04 -17.16
CA SER A 542 -3.51 -9.79 -16.19
C SER A 542 -3.10 -8.85 -15.08
N LEU A 543 -3.89 -8.84 -14.01
CA LEU A 543 -3.78 -7.86 -12.95
C LEU A 543 -3.10 -8.45 -11.71
N THR A 544 -2.28 -7.65 -11.06
CA THR A 544 -1.72 -7.94 -9.74
C THR A 544 -2.40 -7.05 -8.70
N ALA A 545 -2.83 -7.65 -7.60
CA ALA A 545 -3.49 -6.96 -6.51
C ALA A 545 -2.50 -6.52 -5.44
N PHE A 546 -2.66 -5.28 -4.95
CA PHE A 546 -1.84 -4.66 -3.92
C PHE A 546 -2.74 -4.02 -2.87
N VAL A 547 -2.54 -4.34 -1.59
CA VAL A 547 -3.25 -3.68 -0.49
C VAL A 547 -2.71 -2.29 -0.24
N MET A 548 -3.62 -1.35 0.03
CA MET A 548 -3.30 0.04 0.37
C MET A 548 -3.62 0.27 1.84
N PHE A 549 -2.59 0.35 2.69
CA PHE A 549 -2.75 0.52 4.13
C PHE A 549 -1.72 1.48 4.74
N SER A 550 -2.00 1.97 5.94
CA SER A 550 -1.04 2.71 6.77
C SER A 550 -1.32 2.45 8.24
N GLY A 551 -0.37 1.80 8.92
CA GLY A 551 -0.55 1.30 10.27
C GLY A 551 -1.60 0.21 10.34
N GLU A 552 -2.58 0.34 11.22
CA GLU A 552 -3.70 -0.61 11.38
C GLU A 552 -4.86 -0.35 10.40
N GLU A 553 -4.83 0.76 9.66
CA GLU A 553 -5.91 1.19 8.77
C GLU A 553 -5.64 0.77 7.33
N GLN A 554 -6.59 0.06 6.74
CA GLN A 554 -6.60 -0.34 5.34
C GLN A 554 -7.64 0.48 4.58
N TYR A 555 -7.24 1.02 3.43
CA TYR A 555 -8.04 1.93 2.61
C TYR A 555 -8.67 1.24 1.41
N GLY A 556 -8.14 0.09 1.00
CA GLY A 556 -8.65 -0.68 -0.12
C GLY A 556 -7.59 -1.50 -0.83
N VAL A 557 -7.86 -1.85 -2.08
CA VAL A 557 -6.97 -2.64 -2.94
C VAL A 557 -6.79 -1.97 -4.30
N LEU A 558 -5.57 -2.03 -4.80
CA LEU A 558 -5.17 -1.56 -6.12
C LEU A 558 -4.88 -2.77 -7.00
N LEU A 559 -5.56 -2.89 -8.14
CA LEU A 559 -5.24 -3.88 -9.15
C LEU A 559 -4.54 -3.20 -10.32
N CYS A 560 -3.37 -3.71 -10.72
CA CYS A 560 -2.58 -3.14 -11.80
C CYS A 560 -2.17 -4.18 -12.84
N ASP A 561 -2.26 -3.80 -14.14
CA ASP A 561 -1.60 -4.52 -15.22
C ASP A 561 -0.14 -4.06 -15.28
N VAL A 562 0.74 -4.83 -14.65
CA VAL A 562 2.16 -4.53 -14.49
C VAL A 562 3.02 -5.59 -15.15
N GLU A 563 4.16 -5.17 -15.67
CA GLU A 563 5.21 -6.12 -16.03
C GLU A 563 5.84 -6.68 -14.75
N GLN A 564 6.32 -7.89 -14.84
CA GLN A 564 6.89 -8.65 -13.72
C GLN A 564 7.95 -7.86 -12.93
N ASN A 565 8.89 -7.23 -13.63
CA ASN A 565 9.95 -6.40 -13.05
C ASN A 565 9.45 -5.13 -12.33
N ASP A 566 8.16 -4.80 -12.46
CA ASP A 566 7.55 -3.61 -11.89
C ASP A 566 6.67 -3.92 -10.66
N VAL A 567 6.46 -5.19 -10.33
CA VAL A 567 5.59 -5.62 -9.23
C VAL A 567 6.03 -5.03 -7.88
N SER A 568 7.31 -5.17 -7.51
CA SER A 568 7.85 -4.60 -6.25
C SER A 568 7.78 -3.07 -6.22
N PHE A 569 7.94 -2.43 -7.37
CA PHE A 569 7.80 -0.99 -7.50
C PHE A 569 6.36 -0.54 -7.23
N VAL A 570 5.36 -1.21 -7.83
CA VAL A 570 3.94 -0.89 -7.61
C VAL A 570 3.52 -1.21 -6.19
N GLN A 571 4.06 -2.26 -5.57
CA GLN A 571 3.86 -2.53 -4.15
C GLN A 571 4.35 -1.38 -3.27
N THR A 572 5.53 -0.82 -3.56
CA THR A 572 6.02 0.37 -2.86
C THR A 572 5.09 1.56 -3.06
N CYS A 573 4.59 1.77 -4.29
CA CYS A 573 3.62 2.83 -4.58
C CYS A 573 2.30 2.61 -3.83
N SER A 574 1.79 1.38 -3.70
CA SER A 574 0.55 1.09 -2.97
C SER A 574 0.66 1.43 -1.48
N LEU A 575 1.82 1.22 -0.85
CA LEU A 575 2.09 1.63 0.53
C LEU A 575 2.13 3.15 0.68
N GLN A 576 2.73 3.85 -0.28
CA GLN A 576 2.72 5.32 -0.30
C GLN A 576 1.31 5.87 -0.48
N LEU A 577 0.49 5.22 -1.29
CA LEU A 577 -0.93 5.55 -1.44
C LEU A 577 -1.70 5.35 -0.13
N GLY A 578 -1.47 4.25 0.58
CA GLY A 578 -2.04 4.04 1.90
C GLY A 578 -1.69 5.18 2.87
N SER A 579 -0.43 5.61 2.88
CA SER A 579 0.03 6.73 3.70
C SER A 579 -0.59 8.07 3.28
N LEU A 580 -0.73 8.31 1.97
CA LEU A 580 -1.42 9.49 1.42
C LEU A 580 -2.90 9.51 1.85
N PHE A 581 -3.60 8.40 1.68
CA PHE A 581 -5.03 8.32 2.05
C PHE A 581 -5.23 8.53 3.54
N ARG A 582 -4.33 8.01 4.37
CA ARG A 582 -4.32 8.32 5.81
C ARG A 582 -4.15 9.81 6.07
N PHE A 583 -3.18 10.44 5.41
CA PHE A 583 -2.96 11.89 5.56
C PHE A 583 -4.20 12.69 5.17
N ILE A 584 -4.81 12.40 4.01
CA ILE A 584 -6.04 13.06 3.56
C ILE A 584 -7.19 12.84 4.54
N HIS A 585 -7.37 11.60 5.02
CA HIS A 585 -8.41 11.26 6.00
C HIS A 585 -8.25 12.06 7.30
N LEU A 586 -7.05 12.07 7.88
CA LEU A 586 -6.75 12.84 9.10
C LEU A 586 -6.91 14.34 8.90
N ASN A 587 -6.49 14.87 7.75
CA ASN A 587 -6.65 16.30 7.43
C ASN A 587 -8.14 16.70 7.30
N ASN A 588 -8.95 15.85 6.68
CA ASN A 588 -10.39 16.08 6.58
C ASN A 588 -11.08 16.02 7.95
N GLN A 589 -10.69 15.07 8.82
CA GLN A 589 -11.16 15.02 10.19
C GLN A 589 -10.76 16.27 10.97
N ALA A 590 -9.51 16.72 10.85
CA ALA A 590 -9.03 17.94 11.51
C ALA A 590 -9.81 19.18 11.04
N LYS A 591 -10.04 19.33 9.74
CA LYS A 591 -10.85 20.43 9.17
C LYS A 591 -12.28 20.40 9.73
N LYS A 592 -12.92 19.25 9.83
CA LYS A 592 -14.27 19.09 10.40
C LYS A 592 -14.31 19.52 11.86
N VAL A 593 -13.38 19.01 12.68
CA VAL A 593 -13.29 19.38 14.10
C VAL A 593 -13.03 20.87 14.29
N GLN A 594 -12.17 21.46 13.45
CA GLN A 594 -11.90 22.90 13.47
C GLN A 594 -13.17 23.73 13.15
N GLN A 595 -13.97 23.28 12.19
CA GLN A 595 -15.24 23.94 11.84
C GLN A 595 -16.27 23.83 12.98
N GLU A 596 -16.41 22.66 13.59
CA GLU A 596 -17.28 22.44 14.75
C GLU A 596 -16.85 23.30 15.95
N LEU A 597 -15.53 23.39 16.21
CA LEU A 597 -14.97 24.22 17.26
C LEU A 597 -15.27 25.71 17.01
N LYS A 598 -15.10 26.18 15.78
CA LYS A 598 -15.41 27.56 15.40
C LYS A 598 -16.91 27.91 15.63
N GLN A 599 -17.81 27.03 15.22
CA GLN A 599 -19.25 27.21 15.46
C GLN A 599 -19.58 27.26 16.98
N SER A 600 -18.94 26.38 17.78
CA SER A 600 -19.10 26.37 19.23
C SER A 600 -18.59 27.65 19.86
N LEU A 601 -17.46 28.20 19.41
CA LEU A 601 -16.91 29.47 19.90
C LEU A 601 -17.85 30.64 19.57
N ASP A 602 -18.43 30.71 18.37
CA ASP A 602 -19.40 31.75 17.97
C ASP A 602 -20.64 31.70 18.87
N VAL A 603 -21.14 30.51 19.20
CA VAL A 603 -22.29 30.34 20.13
C VAL A 603 -21.93 30.84 21.53
N ILE A 604 -20.75 30.44 22.05
CA ILE A 604 -20.28 30.87 23.38
C ILE A 604 -20.10 32.39 23.45
N GLN A 605 -19.54 33.02 22.43
CA GLN A 605 -19.38 34.47 22.36
C GLN A 605 -20.72 35.20 22.39
N ASN A 606 -21.70 34.71 21.61
CA ASN A 606 -23.05 35.26 21.62
C ASN A 606 -23.75 35.14 22.99
N GLN A 607 -23.62 33.98 23.63
CA GLN A 607 -24.13 33.75 24.99
C GLN A 607 -23.49 34.70 26.01
N ASN A 608 -22.17 34.88 25.96
CA ASN A 608 -21.45 35.81 26.82
C ASN A 608 -21.91 37.25 26.62
N HIS A 609 -22.16 37.66 25.36
CA HIS A 609 -22.69 38.97 25.04
C HIS A 609 -24.09 39.20 25.66
N ILE A 610 -24.97 38.20 25.55
CA ILE A 610 -26.30 38.24 26.16
C ILE A 610 -26.20 38.29 27.70
N LEU A 611 -25.35 37.47 28.29
CA LEU A 611 -25.12 37.43 29.74
C LEU A 611 -24.59 38.77 30.27
N SER A 612 -23.66 39.41 29.55
CA SER A 612 -23.14 40.74 29.90
C SER A 612 -24.25 41.80 29.86
N PHE A 613 -25.07 41.78 28.80
CA PHE A 613 -26.19 42.71 28.69
C PHE A 613 -27.20 42.54 29.83
N ILE A 614 -27.64 41.33 30.14
CA ILE A 614 -28.56 41.03 31.27
C ILE A 614 -27.94 41.42 32.62
N SER A 615 -26.64 41.30 32.78
CA SER A 615 -25.94 41.63 34.03
C SER A 615 -25.80 43.12 34.29
N GLU A 616 -25.75 43.96 33.23
CA GLU A 616 -25.49 45.39 33.37
C GLU A 616 -26.70 46.31 33.15
N TYR A 617 -27.76 45.83 32.50
CA TYR A 617 -28.92 46.68 32.15
C TYR A 617 -30.18 46.23 32.82
N ASP A 618 -31.09 47.18 33.07
CA ASP A 618 -32.46 46.93 33.53
C ASP A 618 -33.36 46.59 32.34
N GLU A 619 -34.06 45.49 32.46
CA GLU A 619 -34.86 44.95 31.36
C GLU A 619 -36.02 45.87 30.93
N LEU A 620 -36.67 46.57 31.88
CA LEU A 620 -37.81 47.39 31.64
C LEU A 620 -37.43 48.77 31.06
N SER A 621 -36.50 49.45 31.72
CA SER A 621 -36.13 50.84 31.32
C SER A 621 -35.06 50.88 30.22
N LYS A 622 -34.36 49.74 29.97
CA LYS A 622 -33.19 49.62 29.08
C LYS A 622 -31.99 50.51 29.50
N LEU A 623 -32.05 51.13 30.67
CA LEU A 623 -30.94 51.82 31.30
C LEU A 623 -30.00 50.83 32.00
N LEU A 624 -28.87 51.32 32.48
CA LEU A 624 -28.03 50.50 33.37
C LEU A 624 -28.84 50.06 34.60
N ASN A 625 -28.62 48.88 35.05
CA ASN A 625 -29.09 48.46 36.39
C ASN A 625 -28.11 49.00 37.46
N ARG A 626 -28.44 48.78 38.72
CA ARG A 626 -27.61 49.23 39.82
C ARG A 626 -26.14 48.79 39.72
N ARG A 627 -25.93 47.53 39.33
CA ARG A 627 -24.56 46.98 39.19
C ARG A 627 -23.81 47.63 38.04
N GLY A 628 -24.39 47.66 36.84
CA GLY A 628 -23.77 48.27 35.67
C GLY A 628 -23.48 49.76 35.88
N PHE A 629 -24.38 50.49 36.62
CA PHE A 629 -24.12 51.87 37.00
C PHE A 629 -22.91 52.02 37.90
N MET A 630 -22.83 51.24 39.01
CA MET A 630 -21.76 51.36 39.98
C MET A 630 -20.41 51.04 39.33
N GLU A 631 -20.31 49.96 38.53
CA GLU A 631 -19.09 49.58 37.85
C GLU A 631 -18.63 50.68 36.86
N ARG A 632 -19.53 51.23 36.05
CA ARG A 632 -19.18 52.26 35.07
C ARG A 632 -18.95 53.64 35.70
N ALA A 633 -19.67 53.98 36.74
CA ALA A 633 -19.54 55.27 37.44
C ALA A 633 -18.19 55.32 38.23
N ILE A 634 -17.77 54.21 38.84
CA ILE A 634 -16.45 54.12 39.46
C ILE A 634 -15.34 54.33 38.44
N SER A 635 -15.44 53.65 37.26
CA SER A 635 -14.48 53.81 36.20
C SER A 635 -14.46 55.24 35.69
N LEU A 636 -15.67 55.83 35.43
CA LEU A 636 -15.79 57.19 34.93
C LEU A 636 -15.18 58.22 35.90
N CYS A 637 -15.38 58.08 37.22
CA CYS A 637 -14.79 58.99 38.24
C CYS A 637 -13.29 58.83 38.30
N LYS A 638 -12.76 57.60 38.11
CA LYS A 638 -11.32 57.35 38.10
C LYS A 638 -10.66 57.91 36.82
N ASP A 639 -11.29 57.80 35.68
CA ASP A 639 -10.76 58.24 34.39
C ASP A 639 -10.81 59.80 34.26
N HIS A 640 -11.63 60.47 35.09
CA HIS A 640 -11.88 61.93 35.07
C HIS A 640 -11.57 62.58 36.43
N GLU A 641 -10.49 62.20 37.06
CA GLU A 641 -10.04 62.76 38.35
C GLU A 641 -9.94 64.29 38.26
N GLY A 642 -10.48 64.96 39.31
CA GLY A 642 -10.50 66.42 39.40
C GLY A 642 -11.60 67.10 38.61
N VAL A 643 -12.39 66.40 37.83
CA VAL A 643 -13.47 66.95 37.03
C VAL A 643 -14.74 67.11 37.93
N PRO A 644 -15.44 68.27 37.88
CA PRO A 644 -16.72 68.44 38.56
C PRO A 644 -17.76 67.53 37.98
N ALA A 645 -18.56 66.93 38.87
CA ALA A 645 -19.61 66.01 38.51
C ALA A 645 -20.89 66.23 39.36
N HIS A 646 -21.98 65.83 38.82
CA HIS A 646 -23.30 65.91 39.49
C HIS A 646 -23.93 64.51 39.52
N LEU A 647 -24.28 64.05 40.69
CA LEU A 647 -25.07 62.84 40.81
C LEU A 647 -26.51 63.23 41.05
N ILE A 648 -27.38 62.76 40.19
CA ILE A 648 -28.79 63.00 40.22
C ILE A 648 -29.46 61.73 40.71
N PHE A 649 -30.18 61.79 41.81
CA PHE A 649 -31.07 60.75 42.26
C PHE A 649 -32.49 61.15 41.92
N GLY A 650 -33.20 60.32 41.18
CA GLY A 650 -34.57 60.58 40.68
C GLY A 650 -35.51 59.49 41.24
N ASP A 651 -36.71 59.93 41.58
CA ASP A 651 -37.79 59.07 42.05
C ASP A 651 -39.07 59.39 41.31
N LEU A 652 -39.65 58.34 40.70
CA LEU A 652 -40.91 58.45 39.97
C LEU A 652 -42.12 58.65 40.92
N ASP A 653 -42.65 59.78 40.96
CA ASP A 653 -43.76 60.15 41.84
C ASP A 653 -45.02 59.34 41.53
N HIS A 654 -45.75 58.88 42.58
CA HIS A 654 -47.04 58.22 42.46
C HIS A 654 -47.03 56.86 41.68
N LEU A 655 -45.90 56.18 41.49
CA LEU A 655 -45.87 54.92 40.75
C LEU A 655 -46.80 53.85 41.35
N LYS A 656 -46.89 53.80 42.70
CA LYS A 656 -47.78 52.86 43.34
C LYS A 656 -49.27 53.19 43.03
N GLU A 657 -49.67 54.44 43.07
CA GLU A 657 -51.04 54.86 42.74
C GLU A 657 -51.33 54.55 41.26
N ILE A 658 -50.39 54.79 40.36
CA ILE A 658 -50.54 54.44 38.95
C ILE A 658 -50.74 52.91 38.79
N ASN A 659 -49.96 52.12 39.46
CA ASN A 659 -50.10 50.65 39.44
C ASN A 659 -51.46 50.19 39.97
N ASP A 660 -51.84 50.73 41.18
CA ASP A 660 -53.05 50.32 41.84
C ASP A 660 -54.33 50.75 41.07
N CYS A 661 -54.35 51.98 40.45
CA CYS A 661 -55.51 52.51 39.72
C CYS A 661 -55.58 52.07 38.27
N PHE A 662 -54.40 51.85 37.56
CA PHE A 662 -54.34 51.68 36.09
C PHE A 662 -53.60 50.41 35.69
N GLY A 663 -53.15 49.57 36.62
CA GLY A 663 -52.50 48.31 36.39
C GLY A 663 -50.98 48.40 36.10
N HIS A 664 -50.30 47.33 36.28
CA HIS A 664 -48.80 47.24 36.15
C HIS A 664 -48.29 47.67 34.78
N ALA A 665 -49.02 47.40 33.69
CA ALA A 665 -48.63 47.87 32.33
C ALA A 665 -48.59 49.43 32.22
N SER A 666 -49.41 50.14 33.03
CA SER A 666 -49.37 51.61 33.11
C SER A 666 -48.20 52.11 33.94
N GLY A 667 -47.84 51.36 35.00
CA GLY A 667 -46.60 51.59 35.75
C GLY A 667 -45.34 51.35 34.95
N ASP A 668 -45.29 50.27 34.16
CA ASP A 668 -44.18 49.98 33.23
C ASP A 668 -44.02 51.11 32.19
N PHE A 669 -45.13 51.60 31.67
CA PHE A 669 -45.11 52.78 30.74
C PHE A 669 -44.59 54.03 31.47
N ALA A 670 -44.99 54.29 32.71
CA ALA A 670 -44.52 55.42 33.51
C ALA A 670 -42.98 55.29 33.77
N ILE A 671 -42.50 54.13 34.12
CA ILE A 671 -41.05 53.86 34.32
C ILE A 671 -40.27 54.09 33.01
N GLN A 672 -40.73 53.57 31.90
CA GLN A 672 -40.09 53.77 30.61
C GLN A 672 -40.11 55.25 30.17
N SER A 673 -41.20 55.95 30.45
CA SER A 673 -41.32 57.35 30.15
C SER A 673 -40.41 58.20 31.04
N ALA A 674 -40.33 57.90 32.33
CA ALA A 674 -39.42 58.57 33.28
C ALA A 674 -37.95 58.38 32.82
N ALA A 675 -37.58 57.18 32.43
CA ALA A 675 -36.24 56.86 31.88
C ALA A 675 -35.94 57.76 30.64
N ARG A 676 -36.86 57.82 29.70
CA ARG A 676 -36.72 58.68 28.50
C ARG A 676 -36.67 60.17 28.83
N LEU A 677 -37.48 60.63 29.73
CA LEU A 677 -37.53 62.04 30.15
C LEU A 677 -36.23 62.47 30.85
N LEU A 678 -35.69 61.55 31.71
CA LEU A 678 -34.44 61.79 32.37
C LEU A 678 -33.29 61.87 31.36
N THR A 679 -33.13 60.80 30.51
CA THR A 679 -32.05 60.73 29.53
C THR A 679 -32.08 61.85 28.49
N LYS A 680 -33.27 62.28 28.04
CA LYS A 680 -33.43 63.37 27.07
C LYS A 680 -32.90 64.70 27.58
N ASN A 681 -32.91 64.91 28.90
CA ASN A 681 -32.54 66.19 29.51
C ASN A 681 -31.05 66.20 29.93
N LEU A 682 -30.37 65.04 29.86
CA LEU A 682 -28.97 64.88 30.25
C LEU A 682 -28.03 64.94 29.04
N PRO A 683 -26.77 65.32 29.21
CA PRO A 683 -25.74 65.21 28.18
C PRO A 683 -25.56 63.76 27.71
N ALA A 684 -25.25 63.58 26.44
CA ALA A 684 -25.11 62.24 25.84
C ALA A 684 -24.09 61.34 26.52
N ALA A 685 -23.10 61.92 27.18
CA ALA A 685 -22.05 61.20 27.90
C ALA A 685 -22.44 60.86 29.37
N SER A 686 -23.67 61.11 29.77
CA SER A 686 -24.13 60.82 31.14
C SER A 686 -24.43 59.33 31.33
N LEU A 687 -24.03 58.77 32.47
CA LEU A 687 -24.46 57.42 32.89
C LEU A 687 -25.83 57.55 33.57
N THR A 688 -26.79 56.75 33.14
CA THR A 688 -28.13 56.75 33.75
C THR A 688 -28.53 55.29 34.01
N ALA A 689 -29.08 55.05 35.17
CA ALA A 689 -29.52 53.73 35.59
C ALA A 689 -30.85 53.78 36.35
N ARG A 690 -31.51 52.63 36.37
CA ARG A 690 -32.59 52.36 37.29
C ARG A 690 -32.06 51.45 38.39
N ILE A 691 -32.10 51.91 39.64
CA ILE A 691 -31.50 51.23 40.77
C ILE A 691 -32.52 50.54 41.72
N GLY A 692 -33.78 50.86 41.56
CA GLY A 692 -34.92 50.37 42.31
C GLY A 692 -36.21 50.41 41.51
N GLY A 693 -37.36 50.14 42.12
CA GLY A 693 -38.67 50.12 41.48
C GLY A 693 -39.03 51.41 40.74
N ASP A 694 -38.93 52.53 41.42
CA ASP A 694 -39.24 53.92 40.98
C ASP A 694 -37.99 54.81 40.98
N GLU A 695 -36.83 54.27 41.35
CA GLU A 695 -35.59 54.98 41.62
C GLU A 695 -34.66 55.01 40.41
N PHE A 696 -34.21 56.17 40.03
CA PHE A 696 -33.22 56.36 38.97
C PHE A 696 -32.00 57.12 39.49
N VAL A 697 -30.84 56.80 38.94
CA VAL A 697 -29.63 57.53 39.24
C VAL A 697 -28.91 57.94 37.97
N SER A 698 -28.39 59.16 37.89
CA SER A 698 -27.58 59.60 36.76
C SER A 698 -26.30 60.27 37.25
N LEU A 699 -25.19 59.99 36.60
CA LEU A 699 -23.92 60.68 36.81
C LEU A 699 -23.58 61.49 35.59
N VAL A 700 -23.37 62.78 35.83
CA VAL A 700 -23.10 63.79 34.80
C VAL A 700 -21.78 64.49 35.08
N LEU A 701 -20.86 64.45 34.14
CA LEU A 701 -19.65 65.29 34.18
C LEU A 701 -20.01 66.67 33.64
N SER A 702 -19.94 67.69 34.46
CA SER A 702 -20.24 69.09 34.03
C SER A 702 -19.51 70.11 34.89
N SER A 703 -18.84 71.03 34.24
CA SER A 703 -18.22 72.21 34.87
C SER A 703 -19.16 73.38 35.03
N ASP A 704 -20.43 73.23 34.66
CA ASP A 704 -21.49 74.31 34.81
C ASP A 704 -21.91 74.39 36.31
N PRO A 705 -21.57 75.48 36.99
CA PRO A 705 -21.87 75.66 38.38
C PRO A 705 -23.43 75.79 38.66
N ASP A 706 -24.18 76.18 37.64
CA ASP A 706 -25.62 76.31 37.75
C ASP A 706 -26.42 75.07 37.36
N PHE A 707 -25.71 73.93 37.00
CA PHE A 707 -26.36 72.74 36.57
C PHE A 707 -27.32 72.16 37.66
N ALA A 708 -26.91 72.16 38.91
CA ALA A 708 -27.75 71.60 39.99
C ALA A 708 -28.99 72.42 40.26
N THR A 709 -28.96 73.70 39.94
CA THR A 709 -30.12 74.59 40.11
C THR A 709 -31.03 74.66 38.89
N SER A 710 -30.43 74.58 37.70
CA SER A 710 -31.15 74.73 36.40
C SER A 710 -31.83 73.43 35.93
N PHE A 711 -31.17 72.27 36.19
CA PHE A 711 -31.65 70.97 35.72
C PHE A 711 -33.05 70.58 36.25
N PRO A 712 -33.38 70.73 37.55
CA PRO A 712 -34.72 70.38 38.04
C PRO A 712 -35.85 71.20 37.35
N ALA A 713 -35.60 72.50 37.05
CA ALA A 713 -36.53 73.32 36.33
C ALA A 713 -36.74 72.91 34.88
N LYS A 714 -35.61 72.56 34.20
CA LYS A 714 -35.60 72.03 32.82
C LYS A 714 -36.32 70.70 32.72
N LEU A 715 -36.06 69.80 33.66
CA LEU A 715 -36.74 68.51 33.73
C LEU A 715 -38.24 68.67 33.93
N LYS A 716 -38.63 69.54 34.85
CA LYS A 716 -40.06 69.84 35.17
C LYS A 716 -40.81 70.40 33.95
N GLN A 717 -40.18 71.28 33.18
CA GLN A 717 -40.78 71.79 31.96
C GLN A 717 -40.98 70.67 30.96
N THR A 718 -39.95 69.81 30.75
CA THR A 718 -40.05 68.67 29.81
C THR A 718 -41.12 67.64 30.26
N GLN A 719 -41.26 67.38 31.55
CA GLN A 719 -42.36 66.58 32.11
C GLN A 719 -43.72 67.19 31.84
N THR A 720 -43.87 68.51 32.05
CA THR A 720 -45.10 69.23 31.78
C THR A 720 -45.52 69.15 30.29
N ASP A 721 -44.52 69.34 29.41
CA ASP A 721 -44.71 69.23 27.96
C ASP A 721 -45.10 67.84 27.55
N PHE A 722 -44.47 66.83 28.13
CA PHE A 722 -44.74 65.39 27.88
C PHE A 722 -46.17 65.05 28.37
N ASN A 723 -46.57 65.48 29.58
CA ASN A 723 -47.87 65.18 30.14
C ASN A 723 -48.99 65.90 29.41
N ALA A 724 -48.75 67.11 28.82
CA ALA A 724 -49.70 67.84 28.04
C ALA A 724 -50.12 67.16 26.72
N VAL A 725 -49.22 66.35 26.15
CA VAL A 725 -49.47 65.59 24.92
C VAL A 725 -49.71 64.11 25.16
N SER A 726 -49.54 63.63 26.39
CA SER A 726 -49.77 62.25 26.75
C SER A 726 -51.25 61.94 26.88
N GLU A 727 -51.75 60.95 26.13
CA GLU A 727 -53.13 60.46 26.22
C GLU A 727 -53.45 59.62 27.44
N LYS A 728 -52.48 59.53 28.38
CA LYS A 728 -52.61 58.68 29.59
C LYS A 728 -53.44 59.40 30.65
N PRO A 729 -54.27 58.68 31.43
CA PRO A 729 -55.09 59.23 32.48
C PRO A 729 -54.32 59.62 33.75
N PHE A 730 -52.99 59.56 33.70
CA PHE A 730 -52.09 59.90 34.79
C PHE A 730 -50.90 60.71 34.31
N PHE A 731 -50.29 61.46 35.21
CA PHE A 731 -49.12 62.26 34.94
C PHE A 731 -47.82 61.41 35.27
N VAL A 732 -46.80 61.55 34.43
CA VAL A 732 -45.46 61.00 34.71
C VAL A 732 -44.65 62.17 35.28
N GLU A 733 -44.39 62.11 36.56
CA GLU A 733 -43.58 63.12 37.27
C GLU A 733 -42.39 62.44 37.95
N LEU A 734 -41.20 63.01 37.75
CA LEU A 734 -39.95 62.55 38.37
C LEU A 734 -39.46 63.70 39.28
N SER A 735 -39.34 63.42 40.54
CA SER A 735 -38.68 64.31 41.50
C SER A 735 -37.18 63.97 41.53
N VAL A 736 -36.31 65.01 41.59
CA VAL A 736 -34.86 64.80 41.57
C VAL A 736 -34.17 65.54 42.71
N GLY A 737 -33.14 64.89 43.28
CA GLY A 737 -32.16 65.47 44.20
C GLY A 737 -30.78 65.44 43.56
N ILE A 738 -29.99 66.48 43.66
CA ILE A 738 -28.72 66.61 42.99
C ILE A 738 -27.65 66.93 43.98
N GLN A 739 -26.60 66.10 44.01
CA GLN A 739 -25.39 66.30 44.80
C GLN A 739 -24.22 66.56 43.83
N SER A 740 -23.60 67.72 44.00
CA SER A 740 -22.41 68.09 43.23
C SER A 740 -21.15 67.57 44.01
N PHE A 741 -20.18 67.08 43.31
CA PHE A 741 -18.91 66.63 43.84
C PHE A 741 -17.82 66.71 42.78
N THR A 742 -16.57 66.41 43.19
CA THR A 742 -15.43 66.32 42.28
C THR A 742 -15.05 64.85 42.15
N CYS A 743 -14.85 64.36 40.92
CA CYS A 743 -14.44 63.00 40.64
C CYS A 743 -13.06 62.70 41.27
N SER A 744 -12.92 61.58 41.90
CA SER A 744 -11.64 61.06 42.45
C SER A 744 -11.71 59.54 42.44
N PRO A 745 -10.55 58.85 42.35
CA PRO A 745 -10.43 57.41 42.49
C PRO A 745 -11.03 56.90 43.81
N ASP A 746 -11.01 57.67 44.89
CA ASP A 746 -11.51 57.35 46.21
C ASP A 746 -12.96 57.81 46.44
N THR A 747 -13.68 58.23 45.39
CA THR A 747 -15.05 58.71 45.48
C THR A 747 -15.99 57.58 45.97
N ASP A 748 -16.59 57.71 47.17
CA ASP A 748 -17.63 56.83 47.61
C ASP A 748 -18.98 57.23 46.97
N LEU A 749 -19.27 56.56 45.83
CA LEU A 749 -20.52 56.80 45.09
C LEU A 749 -21.78 56.44 45.91
N ASN A 750 -21.71 55.48 46.86
CA ASN A 750 -22.86 55.15 47.69
C ASN A 750 -23.19 56.28 48.66
N GLU A 751 -22.17 56.96 49.24
CA GLU A 751 -22.37 58.11 50.07
C GLU A 751 -23.00 59.28 49.30
N ILE A 752 -22.54 59.49 48.04
CA ILE A 752 -23.05 60.56 47.18
C ILE A 752 -24.48 60.27 46.73
N ILE A 753 -24.80 59.00 46.39
CA ILE A 753 -26.17 58.54 46.09
C ILE A 753 -27.09 58.86 47.29
N LYS A 754 -26.64 58.50 48.49
CA LYS A 754 -27.40 58.74 49.74
C LYS A 754 -27.62 60.23 49.96
N LYS A 755 -26.62 61.09 49.80
CA LYS A 755 -26.74 62.54 49.90
C LYS A 755 -27.73 63.13 48.90
N SER A 756 -27.69 62.61 47.67
CA SER A 756 -28.66 63.05 46.61
C SER A 756 -30.08 62.63 46.95
N ASP A 757 -30.28 61.46 47.55
CA ASP A 757 -31.63 61.01 48.03
C ASP A 757 -32.12 61.87 49.22
N GLU A 758 -31.21 62.21 50.16
CA GLU A 758 -31.56 63.12 51.25
C GLU A 758 -32.06 64.51 50.76
N ILE A 759 -31.34 65.03 49.72
CA ILE A 759 -31.78 66.30 49.05
C ILE A 759 -33.16 66.14 48.41
N LEU A 760 -33.40 65.05 47.72
CA LEU A 760 -34.68 64.72 47.13
C LEU A 760 -35.80 64.66 48.19
N TYR A 761 -35.51 63.95 49.30
CA TYR A 761 -36.46 63.80 50.41
C TYR A 761 -36.85 65.15 51.01
N GLU A 762 -35.93 66.07 51.28
CA GLU A 762 -36.24 67.41 51.79
C GLU A 762 -37.01 68.21 50.77
N ALA A 763 -36.69 68.12 49.45
CA ALA A 763 -37.47 68.80 48.38
C ALA A 763 -38.94 68.32 48.35
N LYS A 764 -39.18 67.01 48.49
CA LYS A 764 -40.51 66.40 48.57
C LYS A 764 -41.27 66.85 49.81
N LYS A 765 -40.62 66.98 50.97
CA LYS A 765 -41.18 67.42 52.23
C LYS A 765 -41.60 68.90 52.17
N HIS A 766 -40.80 69.77 51.63
CA HIS A 766 -41.13 71.17 51.41
C HIS A 766 -42.34 71.39 50.48
N ARG A 767 -42.45 70.58 49.39
CA ARG A 767 -43.63 70.59 48.54
C ARG A 767 -44.91 70.20 49.25
N ARG A 768 -44.90 69.14 50.06
CA ARG A 768 -46.03 68.65 50.88
C ARG A 768 -46.44 69.66 51.91
N SER A 769 -45.53 70.42 52.53
CA SER A 769 -45.86 71.50 53.48
C SER A 769 -46.40 72.76 52.86
N SER A 770 -46.06 73.11 51.62
CA SER A 770 -46.62 74.27 50.89
C SER A 770 -48.03 73.99 50.36
N ILE A 771 -48.31 72.72 49.98
CA ILE A 771 -49.67 72.32 49.51
C ILE A 771 -50.68 72.28 50.72
N LYS A 772 -50.17 72.02 51.98
CA LYS A 772 -51.07 72.10 53.15
C LYS A 772 -51.36 73.54 53.64
N LYS A 773 -50.66 74.56 53.09
CA LYS A 773 -50.87 75.99 53.41
C LYS A 773 -51.62 76.79 52.37
N SER A 774 -51.95 76.22 51.23
CA SER A 774 -52.87 76.78 50.23
C SER A 774 -54.19 76.00 50.29
#